data_b07513199af291dac98ec151766e5e38
#
_entry.id   b07513199af291dac98ec151766e5e38
#
_cell.length_a   1.000
_cell.length_b   1.000
_cell.length_c   1.000
_cell.angle_alpha   90.00
_cell.angle_beta   90.00
_cell.angle_gamma   90.00
#
_symmetry.space_group_name_H-M   'P 1'
#
loop_
_entity.id
_entity.type
_entity.pdbx_description
1 polymer ?
#
loop_
_entity_poly.entity_id
_entity_poly.type
_entity_poly.pdbx_seq_one_letter_code
_entity_poly.pdbx_strand_id
1 'polypeptide(L)'
;MKTKQLILFAALSTAVALPAQAQKDSTKVKAGDGGDRNVMLNAQNSVGPREINIGLPASVGGTNIFQNGLPITYHFWPEMPTTIWRQDAMFVKSGLMGIAETALQSGTLGYSVSSEDNRGSDKLKFKANLSSNHFGLLRGTAAVSGPIAKGWKYAAGAYIDFDPGTFDAKGLTKYYADNAKLFKLGLTKDYRDSWLGKGSVTLFYRYAHVKSLQNSYFAPYVYSDGGKVKEYDGFKIGTDNYLIGNRIYTMRDAFTGETKYVDPNDAYRADSHAFDLLWNNTFSNGLRLDFTTRFRRSIVGIASPVMAGVAKAGTNYTYLNGNAYTGEYVQNVLTMNTARTPIYTWITEARLSGKAGSHKWSVALQDMFYHIKKYYTESVSYTQSIEDNPSLLVPGGATGYVDGFHAFNSVMEYHRGNMNKLSLILKDAWAVTPRLDLKAGIRLEYQNLRGRYMPAANRKGGLNGAEAKIGNEWLNKTFALGAVYKITREFGAQADALYTETGGILGNYNTGSDPHLTQSKTPMLSGGLYYNGKYISVVSLLSYISKSNYRANSNFVNPETNLVARALVKYDVHTIGWTTDVILKPVRWFNMHFLLTLQNPKYSNYNGTLKFSDGTTRDFDFDGSVVTGISKILMEIDPTFIYKGWNLGLHARYFGKQYANLSNTLSFEPHWETFARLGYKINKNFNAYVNVVNLLNQRGAKGSISGTDLMTSEEAKTKYGTVMSGTYIRPFTVEFGVGINF
;
A
#
# COMPACT_ATOMS: atom_id res chain seq x y z
N MET A 1 12.12 -27.58 29.68
CA MET A 1 10.87 -27.71 28.95
C MET A 1 10.04 -26.41 28.93
N LYS A 2 10.65 -25.22 29.08
CA LYS A 2 9.89 -23.95 29.27
C LYS A 2 10.20 -22.83 28.24
N THR A 3 11.18 -23.02 27.40
CA THR A 3 11.65 -21.96 26.49
C THR A 3 11.00 -22.01 25.08
N LYS A 4 10.48 -23.14 24.64
CA LYS A 4 9.84 -23.32 23.34
C LYS A 4 8.39 -22.80 23.28
N GLN A 5 7.74 -22.66 24.43
CA GLN A 5 6.33 -22.23 24.49
C GLN A 5 6.15 -20.70 24.55
N LEU A 6 7.16 -19.95 24.98
CA LEU A 6 7.12 -18.49 24.99
C LEU A 6 7.22 -17.87 23.58
N ILE A 7 7.88 -18.59 22.67
CA ILE A 7 8.09 -18.16 21.28
C ILE A 7 6.79 -18.22 20.46
N LEU A 8 5.88 -19.14 20.80
CA LEU A 8 4.63 -19.31 20.07
C LEU A 8 3.61 -18.19 20.37
N PHE A 9 3.74 -17.55 21.53
CA PHE A 9 2.82 -16.47 21.94
C PHE A 9 3.23 -15.11 21.38
N ALA A 10 4.53 -14.86 21.22
CA ALA A 10 5.03 -13.71 20.46
C ALA A 10 4.62 -13.78 18.99
N ALA A 11 4.43 -15.00 18.44
CA ALA A 11 4.01 -15.22 17.05
C ALA A 11 2.55 -14.87 16.76
N LEU A 12 1.69 -14.86 17.77
CA LEU A 12 0.28 -14.47 17.63
C LEU A 12 0.05 -13.00 17.96
N SER A 13 0.98 -12.38 18.68
CA SER A 13 0.89 -10.97 19.04
C SER A 13 1.58 -10.03 18.05
N THR A 14 2.52 -10.52 17.28
CA THR A 14 3.09 -9.81 16.15
C THR A 14 2.79 -10.64 14.92
N ALA A 15 2.11 -10.12 13.95
CA ALA A 15 1.89 -10.80 12.67
C ALA A 15 3.21 -11.04 11.90
N VAL A 16 4.35 -10.84 12.57
CA VAL A 16 5.70 -11.03 12.06
C VAL A 16 6.56 -11.61 13.18
N ALA A 17 6.35 -12.90 13.49
CA ALA A 17 7.37 -13.64 14.22
C ALA A 17 8.27 -14.34 13.21
N LEU A 18 9.51 -13.97 13.19
CA LEU A 18 10.57 -14.76 12.58
C LEU A 18 10.55 -16.17 13.18
N PRO A 19 10.66 -17.24 12.39
CA PRO A 19 10.77 -18.59 12.94
C PRO A 19 12.03 -18.70 13.79
N ALA A 20 11.94 -19.38 14.93
CA ALA A 20 13.04 -19.63 15.86
C ALA A 20 14.30 -20.28 15.24
N GLN A 21 14.25 -20.73 14.00
CA GLN A 21 15.42 -21.18 13.23
C GLN A 21 16.34 -20.04 12.77
N ALA A 22 15.86 -18.80 12.71
CA ALA A 22 16.72 -17.63 12.45
C ALA A 22 17.63 -17.30 13.65
N GLN A 23 17.29 -17.77 14.83
CA GLN A 23 18.05 -17.51 16.06
C GLN A 23 19.32 -18.39 16.19
N LYS A 24 19.45 -19.47 15.43
CA LYS A 24 20.70 -20.27 15.38
C LYS A 24 21.75 -19.70 14.40
N ASP A 25 21.34 -18.85 13.46
CA ASP A 25 22.23 -18.10 12.56
C ASP A 25 22.37 -16.62 12.97
N SER A 26 22.16 -16.29 14.23
CA SER A 26 22.07 -14.94 14.82
C SER A 26 23.37 -14.14 14.84
N THR A 27 24.38 -14.53 14.10
CA THR A 27 25.60 -13.74 13.90
C THR A 27 25.56 -12.85 12.64
N LYS A 28 24.44 -12.81 11.92
CA LYS A 28 24.28 -11.96 10.73
C LYS A 28 23.26 -10.89 11.01
N VAL A 29 23.74 -9.70 11.35
CA VAL A 29 22.92 -8.47 11.28
C VAL A 29 22.55 -8.29 9.82
N LYS A 30 21.26 -8.35 9.52
CA LYS A 30 20.76 -8.07 8.18
C LYS A 30 20.60 -6.56 8.05
N ALA A 31 21.46 -5.93 7.27
CA ALA A 31 21.39 -4.53 6.93
C ALA A 31 20.00 -4.15 6.41
N GLY A 32 19.44 -3.08 6.95
CA GLY A 32 18.19 -2.47 6.44
C GLY A 32 16.95 -3.35 6.55
N ASP A 33 17.05 -4.48 7.24
CA ASP A 33 15.98 -5.48 7.32
C ASP A 33 15.00 -5.14 8.43
N GLY A 34 14.70 -4.00 8.83
CA GLY A 34 13.70 -3.61 9.84
C GLY A 34 12.87 -4.78 10.42
N GLY A 35 13.50 -5.92 10.64
CA GLY A 35 12.89 -7.25 10.84
C GLY A 35 12.00 -7.37 12.06
N ASP A 36 12.13 -6.45 13.00
CA ASP A 36 11.28 -6.37 14.17
C ASP A 36 10.14 -5.34 14.02
N ARG A 37 10.04 -4.67 12.86
CA ARG A 37 8.95 -3.73 12.60
C ARG A 37 7.65 -4.47 12.32
N ASN A 38 6.61 -4.13 13.05
CA ASN A 38 5.27 -4.64 12.75
C ASN A 38 4.67 -3.90 11.55
N VAL A 39 4.83 -4.49 10.36
CA VAL A 39 4.33 -3.90 9.11
C VAL A 39 2.80 -3.88 8.99
N MET A 40 2.09 -4.61 9.84
CA MET A 40 0.62 -4.63 9.87
C MET A 40 0.01 -3.58 10.82
N LEU A 41 0.82 -2.87 11.63
CA LEU A 41 0.35 -1.75 12.43
C LEU A 41 0.13 -0.52 11.54
N ASN A 42 -1.06 -0.41 10.98
CA ASN A 42 -1.45 0.68 10.10
C ASN A 42 -2.43 1.61 10.83
N ALA A 43 -2.11 2.90 10.88
CA ALA A 43 -2.96 3.91 11.53
C ALA A 43 -4.21 4.26 10.73
N GLN A 44 -4.26 3.94 9.42
CA GLN A 44 -5.39 4.28 8.57
C GLN A 44 -6.35 3.12 8.36
N ASN A 45 -5.83 1.94 8.12
CA ASN A 45 -6.66 0.75 7.96
C ASN A 45 -6.01 -0.46 8.65
N SER A 46 -6.81 -1.42 9.03
CA SER A 46 -6.38 -2.62 9.74
C SER A 46 -6.18 -3.83 8.83
N VAL A 47 -6.33 -3.68 7.53
CA VAL A 47 -6.39 -4.79 6.57
C VAL A 47 -5.17 -4.89 5.67
N GLY A 48 -4.44 -3.79 5.47
CA GLY A 48 -3.21 -3.75 4.68
C GLY A 48 -1.97 -3.43 5.51
N PRO A 49 -0.79 -3.75 4.99
CA PRO A 49 0.45 -3.33 5.62
C PRO A 49 0.57 -1.81 5.62
N ARG A 50 1.28 -1.29 6.62
CA ARG A 50 1.66 0.12 6.62
C ARG A 50 2.67 0.40 5.50
N GLU A 51 2.72 1.63 5.07
CA GLU A 51 3.77 2.13 4.21
C GLU A 51 5.06 2.36 5.00
N ILE A 52 6.18 1.89 4.49
CA ILE A 52 7.51 2.12 5.07
C ILE A 52 8.20 3.17 4.21
N ASN A 53 8.44 4.34 4.81
CA ASN A 53 9.07 5.47 4.14
C ASN A 53 10.56 5.19 3.89
N ILE A 54 11.00 5.36 2.65
CA ILE A 54 12.40 5.23 2.22
C ILE A 54 12.95 6.53 1.63
N GLY A 55 12.25 7.66 1.84
CA GLY A 55 12.65 8.95 1.30
C GLY A 55 12.26 9.20 -0.16
N LEU A 56 11.43 8.36 -0.75
CA LEU A 56 10.81 8.55 -2.06
C LEU A 56 9.29 8.65 -1.91
N PRO A 57 8.59 9.37 -2.80
CA PRO A 57 7.14 9.34 -2.84
C PRO A 57 6.60 7.92 -2.90
N ALA A 58 5.50 7.69 -2.22
CA ALA A 58 4.83 6.40 -2.23
C ALA A 58 4.44 5.96 -3.64
N SER A 59 4.62 4.69 -3.93
CA SER A 59 4.02 4.10 -5.14
C SER A 59 2.52 3.91 -4.93
N VAL A 60 1.74 4.00 -6.00
CA VAL A 60 0.31 3.67 -5.97
C VAL A 60 0.13 2.23 -5.45
N GLY A 61 -0.67 2.05 -4.41
CA GLY A 61 -0.94 0.76 -3.80
C GLY A 61 -0.12 0.43 -2.56
N GLY A 62 0.79 1.32 -2.13
CA GLY A 62 1.57 1.15 -0.89
C GLY A 62 2.64 0.06 -0.98
N THR A 63 2.86 -0.65 0.11
CA THR A 63 3.87 -1.72 0.21
C THR A 63 3.53 -2.90 -0.71
N ASN A 64 4.51 -3.34 -1.51
CA ASN A 64 4.36 -4.54 -2.33
C ASN A 64 4.11 -5.77 -1.48
N ILE A 65 3.27 -6.68 -1.96
CA ILE A 65 2.95 -7.92 -1.26
C ILE A 65 3.29 -9.11 -2.15
N PHE A 66 3.99 -10.08 -1.56
CA PHE A 66 4.29 -11.37 -2.18
C PHE A 66 3.58 -12.48 -1.41
N GLN A 67 3.07 -13.44 -2.15
CA GLN A 67 2.48 -14.64 -1.58
C GLN A 67 3.01 -15.87 -2.31
N ASN A 68 3.59 -16.81 -1.56
CA ASN A 68 4.24 -18.00 -2.11
C ASN A 68 5.34 -17.66 -3.15
N GLY A 69 6.08 -16.56 -2.94
CA GLY A 69 7.16 -16.11 -3.81
C GLY A 69 6.74 -15.25 -4.99
N LEU A 70 5.45 -15.16 -5.32
CA LEU A 70 4.94 -14.37 -6.44
C LEU A 70 4.21 -13.11 -5.96
N PRO A 71 4.26 -11.98 -6.71
CA PRO A 71 3.44 -10.81 -6.42
C PRO A 71 1.95 -11.14 -6.54
N ILE A 72 1.13 -10.51 -5.69
CA ILE A 72 -0.32 -10.76 -5.64
C ILE A 72 -1.14 -9.79 -6.48
N THR A 73 -0.65 -8.58 -6.68
CA THR A 73 -1.32 -7.55 -7.46
C THR A 73 -0.43 -6.99 -8.53
N TYR A 74 -1.05 -6.19 -9.35
CA TYR A 74 -0.39 -5.59 -10.46
C TYR A 74 -0.70 -4.08 -10.60
N HIS A 75 -0.08 -3.39 -11.54
CA HIS A 75 0.01 -1.95 -11.74
C HIS A 75 -1.28 -1.29 -12.27
N PHE A 76 -2.40 -1.56 -11.64
CA PHE A 76 -3.69 -0.98 -12.01
C PHE A 76 -4.37 -0.48 -10.73
N TRP A 77 -4.61 0.81 -10.64
CA TRP A 77 -5.01 1.44 -9.40
C TRP A 77 -6.30 0.88 -8.73
N PRO A 78 -7.34 0.42 -9.46
CA PRO A 78 -8.47 -0.25 -8.82
C PRO A 78 -8.17 -1.64 -8.27
N GLU A 79 -7.04 -2.25 -8.65
CA GLU A 79 -6.62 -3.58 -8.21
C GLU A 79 -5.73 -3.49 -6.97
N MET A 80 -6.27 -2.95 -5.87
CA MET A 80 -5.51 -2.81 -4.64
C MET A 80 -5.10 -4.16 -4.06
N PRO A 81 -3.92 -4.27 -3.42
CA PRO A 81 -3.46 -5.49 -2.76
C PRO A 81 -4.50 -6.08 -1.81
N THR A 82 -5.17 -5.24 -1.05
CA THR A 82 -6.17 -5.63 -0.05
C THR A 82 -7.46 -6.20 -0.63
N THR A 83 -7.69 -6.11 -1.93
CA THR A 83 -8.85 -6.77 -2.58
C THR A 83 -8.68 -8.27 -2.73
N ILE A 84 -7.46 -8.80 -2.65
CA ILE A 84 -7.17 -10.23 -2.87
C ILE A 84 -6.26 -10.84 -1.80
N TRP A 85 -5.68 -10.03 -0.94
CA TRP A 85 -4.80 -10.48 0.14
C TRP A 85 -5.24 -9.89 1.48
N ARG A 86 -5.27 -10.73 2.50
CA ARG A 86 -5.50 -10.37 3.90
C ARG A 86 -4.59 -11.21 4.77
N GLN A 87 -4.14 -10.64 5.88
CA GLN A 87 -3.42 -11.41 6.90
C GLN A 87 -4.40 -12.39 7.54
N ASP A 88 -4.28 -13.67 7.23
CA ASP A 88 -5.23 -14.70 7.65
C ASP A 88 -4.55 -15.90 8.35
N ALA A 89 -5.38 -16.78 8.91
CA ALA A 89 -4.93 -17.97 9.65
C ALA A 89 -4.24 -19.03 8.78
N MET A 90 -4.40 -18.96 7.44
CA MET A 90 -3.73 -19.86 6.50
C MET A 90 -2.24 -19.62 6.37
N PHE A 91 -1.74 -18.43 6.74
CA PHE A 91 -0.31 -18.19 6.64
C PHE A 91 0.47 -18.92 7.72
N VAL A 92 1.49 -19.68 7.30
CA VAL A 92 2.49 -20.28 8.17
C VAL A 92 3.66 -19.35 8.44
N LYS A 93 3.88 -18.40 7.51
CA LYS A 93 4.93 -17.39 7.59
C LYS A 93 4.44 -16.09 6.96
N SER A 94 4.75 -14.99 7.59
CA SER A 94 4.60 -13.65 7.05
C SER A 94 5.70 -12.78 7.61
N GLY A 95 6.26 -11.88 6.81
CA GLY A 95 7.36 -11.05 7.25
C GLY A 95 7.75 -9.98 6.24
N LEU A 96 8.61 -9.07 6.68
CA LEU A 96 9.16 -8.03 5.86
C LEU A 96 10.28 -8.59 4.97
N MET A 97 10.26 -8.26 3.71
CA MET A 97 11.31 -8.52 2.73
C MET A 97 12.12 -7.25 2.51
N GLY A 98 13.45 -7.36 2.62
CA GLY A 98 14.36 -6.22 2.51
C GLY A 98 14.37 -5.59 1.12
N ILE A 99 14.94 -4.37 1.02
CA ILE A 99 14.94 -3.56 -0.20
C ILE A 99 15.63 -4.27 -1.36
N ALA A 100 16.82 -4.81 -1.16
CA ALA A 100 17.57 -5.51 -2.21
C ALA A 100 16.84 -6.77 -2.72
N GLU A 101 16.24 -7.54 -1.80
CA GLU A 101 15.48 -8.74 -2.17
C GLU A 101 14.20 -8.34 -2.92
N THR A 102 13.51 -7.29 -2.49
CA THR A 102 12.33 -6.73 -3.19
C THR A 102 12.72 -6.30 -4.60
N ALA A 103 13.81 -5.56 -4.75
CA ALA A 103 14.27 -5.07 -6.05
C ALA A 103 14.60 -6.22 -7.02
N LEU A 104 15.32 -7.24 -6.56
CA LEU A 104 15.65 -8.41 -7.38
C LEU A 104 14.40 -9.24 -7.74
N GLN A 105 13.40 -9.32 -6.83
CA GLN A 105 12.20 -10.13 -7.05
C GLN A 105 11.14 -9.41 -7.90
N SER A 106 11.02 -8.09 -7.83
CA SER A 106 9.98 -7.30 -8.50
C SER A 106 10.48 -6.32 -9.56
N GLY A 107 11.77 -6.01 -9.57
CA GLY A 107 12.34 -4.92 -10.39
C GLY A 107 12.02 -3.52 -9.85
N THR A 108 11.45 -3.39 -8.63
CA THR A 108 11.09 -2.11 -8.02
C THR A 108 11.78 -1.91 -6.68
N LEU A 109 12.10 -0.67 -6.35
CA LEU A 109 12.72 -0.34 -5.07
C LEU A 109 11.65 -0.17 -3.99
N GLY A 110 11.90 -0.71 -2.80
CA GLY A 110 11.03 -0.57 -1.64
C GLY A 110 11.05 -1.81 -0.75
N TYR A 111 10.33 -1.75 0.35
CA TYR A 111 10.04 -2.92 1.18
C TYR A 111 8.84 -3.68 0.62
N SER A 112 8.78 -4.97 0.92
CA SER A 112 7.64 -5.82 0.58
C SER A 112 7.25 -6.68 1.76
N VAL A 113 5.97 -7.06 1.83
CA VAL A 113 5.52 -8.12 2.74
C VAL A 113 5.51 -9.42 1.98
N SER A 114 6.18 -10.45 2.53
CA SER A 114 6.17 -11.81 2.00
C SER A 114 5.35 -12.72 2.89
N SER A 115 4.48 -13.53 2.30
CA SER A 115 3.64 -14.49 3.01
C SER A 115 3.69 -15.86 2.34
N GLU A 116 3.61 -16.92 3.16
CA GLU A 116 3.56 -18.31 2.69
C GLU A 116 2.31 -18.99 3.23
N ASP A 117 1.50 -19.56 2.34
CA ASP A 117 0.31 -20.33 2.71
C ASP A 117 0.68 -21.70 3.30
N ASN A 118 -0.17 -22.18 4.18
CA ASN A 118 -0.10 -23.53 4.72
C ASN A 118 -0.40 -24.55 3.60
N ARG A 119 0.56 -25.41 3.31
CA ARG A 119 0.47 -26.47 2.28
C ARG A 119 -0.08 -27.78 2.82
N GLY A 120 -0.59 -27.81 4.05
CA GLY A 120 -1.03 -28.99 4.76
C GLY A 120 -0.08 -29.38 5.89
N SER A 121 -0.50 -30.28 6.74
CA SER A 121 0.25 -30.73 7.93
C SER A 121 0.13 -32.26 8.12
N ASP A 122 1.13 -32.84 8.80
CA ASP A 122 1.13 -34.30 9.09
C ASP A 122 0.15 -34.68 10.20
N LYS A 123 -0.37 -33.71 10.94
CA LYS A 123 -1.37 -33.88 12.00
C LYS A 123 -2.48 -32.87 11.77
N LEU A 124 -3.67 -33.19 12.23
CA LEU A 124 -4.78 -32.22 12.22
C LEU A 124 -4.38 -30.99 13.03
N LYS A 125 -4.50 -29.81 12.41
CA LYS A 125 -4.27 -28.51 13.01
C LYS A 125 -5.45 -27.61 12.69
N PHE A 126 -5.83 -26.82 13.67
CA PHE A 126 -6.88 -25.81 13.52
C PHE A 126 -6.40 -24.49 14.14
N LYS A 127 -6.61 -23.39 13.42
CA LYS A 127 -6.38 -22.03 13.91
C LYS A 127 -7.61 -21.21 13.62
N ALA A 128 -8.01 -20.37 14.56
CA ALA A 128 -9.04 -19.37 14.33
C ALA A 128 -8.72 -18.11 15.12
N ASN A 129 -9.19 -16.97 14.60
CA ASN A 129 -9.16 -15.70 15.31
C ASN A 129 -10.47 -14.96 15.00
N LEU A 130 -11.05 -14.37 16.03
CA LEU A 130 -12.23 -13.52 15.92
C LEU A 130 -11.91 -12.20 16.62
N SER A 131 -12.18 -11.08 15.99
CA SER A 131 -12.05 -9.75 16.59
C SER A 131 -13.22 -8.84 16.26
N SER A 132 -13.40 -7.86 17.13
CA SER A 132 -14.40 -6.81 17.01
C SER A 132 -13.83 -5.51 17.57
N ASN A 133 -14.42 -4.36 17.24
CA ASN A 133 -14.07 -3.09 17.83
C ASN A 133 -15.34 -2.33 18.26
N HIS A 134 -15.17 -1.22 18.96
CA HIS A 134 -16.30 -0.44 19.48
C HIS A 134 -17.10 0.31 18.39
N PHE A 135 -16.63 0.32 17.13
CA PHE A 135 -17.38 0.82 15.99
C PHE A 135 -18.20 -0.26 15.27
N GLY A 136 -18.15 -1.51 15.72
CA GLY A 136 -18.93 -2.62 15.14
C GLY A 136 -18.21 -3.47 14.10
N LEU A 137 -16.87 -3.41 14.05
CA LEU A 137 -16.08 -4.35 13.27
C LEU A 137 -16.42 -5.79 13.66
N LEU A 138 -16.57 -6.66 12.68
CA LEU A 138 -16.57 -8.11 12.84
C LEU A 138 -15.57 -8.73 11.89
N ARG A 139 -14.46 -9.25 12.42
CA ARG A 139 -13.41 -9.91 11.64
C ARG A 139 -13.16 -11.31 12.14
N GLY A 140 -13.22 -12.28 11.24
CA GLY A 140 -12.96 -13.67 11.54
C GLY A 140 -12.00 -14.30 10.54
N THR A 141 -11.10 -15.15 11.04
CA THR A 141 -10.27 -15.99 10.19
C THR A 141 -10.13 -17.38 10.80
N ALA A 142 -10.23 -18.40 9.98
CA ALA A 142 -10.06 -19.78 10.40
C ALA A 142 -9.28 -20.57 9.35
N ALA A 143 -8.49 -21.53 9.82
CA ALA A 143 -7.76 -22.45 8.96
C ALA A 143 -7.68 -23.83 9.58
N VAL A 144 -7.83 -24.84 8.75
CA VAL A 144 -7.66 -26.24 9.10
C VAL A 144 -6.68 -26.89 8.14
N SER A 145 -5.84 -27.77 8.64
CA SER A 145 -4.95 -28.57 7.80
C SER A 145 -4.72 -29.95 8.43
N GLY A 146 -4.44 -30.94 7.59
CA GLY A 146 -4.24 -32.31 8.05
C GLY A 146 -3.80 -33.27 6.93
N PRO A 147 -3.53 -34.53 7.30
CA PRO A 147 -3.29 -35.60 6.34
C PRO A 147 -4.61 -36.08 5.72
N ILE A 148 -4.56 -36.54 4.47
CA ILE A 148 -5.66 -37.25 3.78
C ILE A 148 -5.30 -38.73 3.69
N ALA A 149 -4.14 -39.03 3.11
CA ALA A 149 -3.63 -40.38 2.88
C ALA A 149 -2.10 -40.33 2.80
N LYS A 150 -1.45 -41.44 2.51
CA LYS A 150 0.02 -41.52 2.42
C LYS A 150 0.61 -40.45 1.48
N GLY A 151 1.26 -39.46 2.08
CA GLY A 151 1.89 -38.33 1.39
C GLY A 151 0.92 -37.27 0.86
N TRP A 152 -0.38 -37.41 1.05
CA TRP A 152 -1.38 -36.38 0.69
C TRP A 152 -1.83 -35.59 1.92
N LYS A 153 -1.87 -34.27 1.77
CA LYS A 153 -2.25 -33.31 2.81
C LYS A 153 -3.18 -32.25 2.24
N TYR A 154 -4.01 -31.72 3.09
CA TYR A 154 -4.88 -30.60 2.74
C TYR A 154 -4.66 -29.41 3.66
N ALA A 155 -5.03 -28.24 3.19
CA ALA A 155 -5.22 -27.04 3.98
C ALA A 155 -6.42 -26.26 3.42
N ALA A 156 -7.27 -25.78 4.30
CA ALA A 156 -8.39 -24.94 3.93
C ALA A 156 -8.50 -23.77 4.91
N GLY A 157 -8.93 -22.61 4.42
CA GLY A 157 -9.09 -21.42 5.26
C GLY A 157 -10.11 -20.45 4.72
N ALA A 158 -10.63 -19.65 5.64
CA ALA A 158 -11.57 -18.58 5.36
C ALA A 158 -11.16 -17.31 6.13
N TYR A 159 -11.45 -16.18 5.55
CA TYR A 159 -11.36 -14.85 6.17
C TYR A 159 -12.64 -14.09 5.84
N ILE A 160 -13.21 -13.46 6.85
CA ILE A 160 -14.35 -12.56 6.73
C ILE A 160 -14.02 -11.25 7.44
N ASP A 161 -14.46 -10.14 6.86
CA ASP A 161 -14.31 -8.81 7.43
C ASP A 161 -15.54 -7.96 7.11
N PHE A 162 -16.17 -7.43 8.16
CA PHE A 162 -17.26 -6.47 8.07
C PHE A 162 -16.87 -5.28 8.92
N ASP A 163 -16.24 -4.29 8.31
CA ASP A 163 -15.77 -3.08 8.99
C ASP A 163 -16.65 -1.90 8.58
N PRO A 164 -17.48 -1.35 9.46
CA PRO A 164 -18.28 -0.16 9.19
C PRO A 164 -17.42 1.11 9.10
N GLY A 165 -16.14 1.05 9.47
CA GLY A 165 -15.26 2.22 9.59
C GLY A 165 -15.40 2.88 10.96
N THR A 166 -15.02 4.15 11.02
CA THR A 166 -15.06 4.96 12.24
C THR A 166 -16.17 6.02 12.23
N PHE A 167 -16.90 6.15 11.12
CA PHE A 167 -17.98 7.13 11.01
C PHE A 167 -19.26 6.60 11.64
N ASP A 168 -19.98 7.47 12.30
CA ASP A 168 -21.37 7.24 12.62
C ASP A 168 -22.22 7.51 11.36
N ALA A 169 -22.27 6.53 10.48
CA ALA A 169 -23.00 6.62 9.24
C ALA A 169 -24.52 6.44 9.49
N LYS A 170 -25.12 7.38 10.20
CA LYS A 170 -26.56 7.41 10.43
C LYS A 170 -27.33 7.34 9.11
N GLY A 171 -28.14 6.30 8.95
CA GLY A 171 -28.88 6.06 7.71
C GLY A 171 -28.08 5.36 6.60
N LEU A 172 -26.82 5.06 6.81
CA LEU A 172 -25.96 4.34 5.87
C LEU A 172 -25.80 2.86 6.22
N THR A 173 -26.81 2.21 6.71
CA THR A 173 -26.78 0.81 7.19
C THR A 173 -26.31 -0.22 6.18
N LYS A 174 -26.13 0.15 4.93
CA LYS A 174 -25.63 -0.71 3.83
C LYS A 174 -24.15 -0.50 3.51
N TYR A 175 -23.49 0.49 4.08
CA TYR A 175 -22.11 0.81 3.76
C TYR A 175 -21.15 0.20 4.78
N TYR A 176 -20.19 -0.54 4.27
CA TYR A 176 -19.03 -0.96 5.01
C TYR A 176 -17.82 -0.21 4.46
N ALA A 177 -16.96 0.30 5.33
CA ALA A 177 -15.64 0.77 4.91
C ALA A 177 -14.86 -0.39 4.28
N ASP A 178 -15.09 -1.61 4.79
CA ASP A 178 -14.58 -2.85 4.19
C ASP A 178 -15.55 -4.02 4.44
N ASN A 179 -15.79 -4.82 3.39
CA ASN A 179 -16.56 -6.06 3.46
C ASN A 179 -15.86 -7.09 2.58
N ALA A 180 -15.08 -7.96 3.19
CA ALA A 180 -14.25 -8.93 2.49
C ALA A 180 -14.59 -10.37 2.89
N LYS A 181 -14.58 -11.24 1.90
CA LYS A 181 -14.72 -12.70 2.07
C LYS A 181 -13.65 -13.38 1.22
N LEU A 182 -12.73 -14.08 1.85
CA LEU A 182 -11.68 -14.81 1.17
C LEU A 182 -11.73 -16.28 1.57
N PHE A 183 -11.58 -17.17 0.59
CA PHE A 183 -11.49 -18.62 0.80
C PHE A 183 -10.23 -19.14 0.12
N LYS A 184 -9.59 -20.10 0.77
CA LYS A 184 -8.39 -20.76 0.26
C LYS A 184 -8.51 -22.25 0.47
N LEU A 185 -8.12 -23.03 -0.54
CA LEU A 185 -8.06 -24.48 -0.49
C LEU A 185 -6.74 -24.93 -1.11
N GLY A 186 -6.01 -25.78 -0.40
CA GLY A 186 -4.74 -26.34 -0.83
C GLY A 186 -4.73 -27.86 -0.75
N LEU A 187 -4.19 -28.50 -1.74
CA LEU A 187 -3.94 -29.94 -1.80
C LEU A 187 -2.47 -30.18 -2.12
N THR A 188 -1.77 -30.91 -1.27
CA THR A 188 -0.34 -31.18 -1.41
C THR A 188 -0.08 -32.68 -1.47
N LYS A 189 0.76 -33.08 -2.41
CA LYS A 189 1.39 -34.41 -2.47
C LYS A 189 2.87 -34.30 -2.18
N ASP A 190 3.31 -34.89 -1.08
CA ASP A 190 4.73 -35.09 -0.77
C ASP A 190 5.22 -36.41 -1.38
N TYR A 191 6.46 -36.40 -1.87
CA TYR A 191 7.16 -37.59 -2.33
C TYR A 191 8.60 -37.56 -1.81
N ARG A 192 9.17 -38.75 -1.48
CA ARG A 192 10.51 -38.84 -0.86
C ARG A 192 11.48 -39.72 -1.64
N ASP A 193 10.98 -40.76 -2.25
CA ASP A 193 11.77 -41.82 -2.89
C ASP A 193 11.45 -41.89 -4.39
N SER A 194 11.57 -40.77 -5.11
CA SER A 194 11.39 -40.71 -6.55
C SER A 194 12.73 -40.60 -7.26
N TRP A 195 12.78 -40.95 -8.52
CA TRP A 195 13.97 -40.72 -9.39
C TRP A 195 14.33 -39.22 -9.49
N LEU A 196 13.37 -38.32 -9.21
CA LEU A 196 13.60 -36.89 -9.14
C LEU A 196 14.21 -36.42 -7.79
N GLY A 197 14.26 -37.30 -6.76
CA GLY A 197 14.65 -36.95 -5.40
C GLY A 197 13.44 -36.80 -4.48
N LYS A 198 13.48 -35.83 -3.56
CA LYS A 198 12.41 -35.56 -2.58
C LYS A 198 11.77 -34.20 -2.80
N GLY A 199 10.46 -34.10 -2.67
CA GLY A 199 9.78 -32.83 -2.90
C GLY A 199 8.29 -32.88 -2.60
N SER A 200 7.62 -31.83 -3.05
CA SER A 200 6.17 -31.72 -2.95
C SER A 200 5.58 -30.97 -4.14
N VAL A 201 4.36 -31.33 -4.50
CA VAL A 201 3.52 -30.60 -5.45
C VAL A 201 2.28 -30.13 -4.70
N THR A 202 1.97 -28.83 -4.78
CA THR A 202 0.81 -28.22 -4.13
C THR A 202 -0.03 -27.49 -5.15
N LEU A 203 -1.32 -27.74 -5.14
CA LEU A 203 -2.33 -26.96 -5.86
C LEU A 203 -3.09 -26.10 -4.86
N PHE A 204 -3.24 -24.82 -5.16
CA PHE A 204 -4.09 -23.90 -4.43
C PHE A 204 -5.19 -23.34 -5.32
N TYR A 205 -6.37 -23.23 -4.75
CA TYR A 205 -7.44 -22.38 -5.25
C TYR A 205 -7.72 -21.29 -4.24
N ARG A 206 -7.90 -20.05 -4.73
CA ARG A 206 -8.27 -18.88 -3.90
C ARG A 206 -9.43 -18.16 -4.54
N TYR A 207 -10.34 -17.76 -3.69
CA TYR A 207 -11.45 -16.89 -4.03
C TYR A 207 -11.42 -15.67 -3.13
N ALA A 208 -11.63 -14.50 -3.70
CA ALA A 208 -11.80 -13.26 -2.97
C ALA A 208 -13.00 -12.49 -3.51
N HIS A 209 -13.90 -12.11 -2.61
CA HIS A 209 -14.99 -11.20 -2.87
C HIS A 209 -14.89 -10.04 -1.91
N VAL A 210 -14.68 -8.84 -2.43
CA VAL A 210 -14.51 -7.64 -1.62
C VAL A 210 -15.44 -6.56 -2.15
N LYS A 211 -16.24 -6.00 -1.25
CA LYS A 211 -16.97 -4.76 -1.45
C LYS A 211 -16.45 -3.78 -0.41
N SER A 212 -15.94 -2.65 -0.84
CA SER A 212 -15.47 -1.61 0.07
C SER A 212 -15.89 -0.26 -0.47
N LEU A 213 -16.37 0.60 0.40
CA LEU A 213 -16.44 2.00 0.07
C LEU A 213 -15.01 2.53 0.12
N GLN A 214 -14.38 2.75 -1.03
CA GLN A 214 -13.11 3.44 -1.03
C GLN A 214 -13.33 4.87 -0.60
N ASN A 215 -13.33 5.05 0.71
CA ASN A 215 -13.34 6.35 1.20
C ASN A 215 -12.52 6.54 2.40
N SER A 216 -11.61 6.96 2.04
CA SER A 216 -10.97 8.16 2.29
C SER A 216 -11.37 8.72 3.63
N TYR A 217 -10.53 8.59 4.51
CA TYR A 217 -10.41 9.29 5.76
C TYR A 217 -10.30 10.81 5.51
N PHE A 218 -11.27 11.40 4.76
CA PHE A 218 -11.39 12.82 4.53
C PHE A 218 -12.38 13.44 5.53
N ALA A 219 -12.05 14.63 6.00
CA ALA A 219 -12.90 15.44 6.86
C ALA A 219 -12.68 16.92 6.58
N PRO A 220 -13.69 17.79 6.84
CA PRO A 220 -13.49 19.23 6.88
C PRO A 220 -12.75 19.61 8.16
N TYR A 221 -11.94 20.64 8.08
CA TYR A 221 -11.23 21.22 9.23
C TYR A 221 -10.89 22.68 8.97
N VAL A 222 -10.73 23.46 10.01
CA VAL A 222 -10.20 24.81 9.95
C VAL A 222 -8.67 24.71 9.96
N TYR A 223 -8.04 25.24 8.91
CA TYR A 223 -6.58 25.26 8.78
C TYR A 223 -6.00 26.55 9.39
N SER A 224 -4.97 26.43 10.18
CA SER A 224 -4.33 27.57 10.87
C SER A 224 -2.84 27.67 10.52
N ASP A 225 -2.26 28.81 10.81
CA ASP A 225 -0.82 29.01 10.70
C ASP A 225 -0.01 27.96 11.46
N GLY A 226 1.13 27.57 10.92
CA GLY A 226 1.96 26.48 11.45
C GLY A 226 1.43 25.08 11.16
N GLY A 227 0.33 24.94 10.41
CA GLY A 227 -0.22 23.65 10.01
C GLY A 227 -1.13 22.98 11.03
N LYS A 228 -1.60 23.76 12.02
CA LYS A 228 -2.58 23.29 12.99
C LYS A 228 -3.96 23.18 12.37
N VAL A 229 -4.69 22.15 12.74
CA VAL A 229 -6.08 21.95 12.33
C VAL A 229 -7.00 21.91 13.53
N LYS A 230 -8.21 22.47 13.36
CA LYS A 230 -9.28 22.45 14.34
C LYS A 230 -10.54 21.89 13.72
N GLU A 231 -11.40 21.32 14.54
CA GLU A 231 -12.73 20.89 14.10
C GLU A 231 -13.54 22.11 13.62
N TYR A 232 -14.30 21.92 12.54
CA TYR A 232 -15.15 22.94 11.97
C TYR A 232 -16.55 22.82 12.53
N ASP A 233 -17.08 23.88 13.10
CA ASP A 233 -18.49 24.05 13.52
C ASP A 233 -19.14 22.81 14.14
N GLY A 234 -18.48 22.22 15.14
CA GLY A 234 -18.95 21.02 15.83
C GLY A 234 -18.79 19.71 15.04
N PHE A 235 -18.27 19.72 13.81
CA PHE A 235 -17.98 18.54 13.04
C PHE A 235 -16.82 17.77 13.67
N LYS A 236 -17.07 16.54 14.12
CA LYS A 236 -16.09 15.70 14.80
C LYS A 236 -15.25 14.94 13.77
N ILE A 237 -13.99 15.32 13.64
CA ILE A 237 -13.06 14.69 12.68
C ILE A 237 -12.94 13.18 12.98
N GLY A 238 -13.26 12.38 11.98
CA GLY A 238 -13.10 10.93 11.98
C GLY A 238 -14.25 10.12 12.56
N THR A 239 -15.26 10.77 13.15
CA THR A 239 -16.47 10.11 13.66
C THR A 239 -17.74 10.60 12.97
N ASP A 240 -17.83 11.86 12.60
CA ASP A 240 -18.96 12.35 11.82
C ASP A 240 -18.81 11.96 10.35
N ASN A 241 -19.93 11.69 9.68
CA ASN A 241 -19.93 11.27 8.30
C ASN A 241 -19.80 12.47 7.36
N TYR A 242 -18.79 12.42 6.49
CA TYR A 242 -18.50 13.48 5.53
C TYR A 242 -18.89 13.14 4.09
N LEU A 243 -19.61 12.06 3.88
CA LEU A 243 -20.07 11.64 2.56
C LEU A 243 -21.57 11.79 2.45
N ILE A 244 -22.02 12.20 1.26
CA ILE A 244 -23.45 12.10 0.96
C ILE A 244 -23.91 10.65 1.18
N GLY A 245 -24.95 10.48 1.96
CA GLY A 245 -25.53 9.19 2.29
C GLY A 245 -26.01 8.42 1.06
N ASN A 246 -26.79 7.39 1.25
CA ASN A 246 -27.43 6.43 0.32
C ASN A 246 -27.91 6.98 -1.03
N ARG A 247 -27.13 7.82 -1.71
CA ARG A 247 -27.54 8.39 -2.98
C ARG A 247 -26.90 7.66 -4.13
N ILE A 248 -27.75 7.27 -5.06
CA ILE A 248 -27.35 6.73 -6.34
C ILE A 248 -26.79 7.89 -7.18
N TYR A 249 -25.57 7.73 -7.68
CA TYR A 249 -24.97 8.70 -8.58
C TYR A 249 -25.68 8.68 -9.94
N THR A 250 -26.20 9.83 -10.34
CA THR A 250 -26.71 10.03 -11.70
C THR A 250 -25.53 10.35 -12.60
N MET A 251 -25.15 9.42 -13.45
CA MET A 251 -23.98 9.50 -14.31
C MET A 251 -24.40 9.44 -15.79
N ARG A 252 -23.45 9.73 -16.66
CA ARG A 252 -23.61 9.54 -18.10
C ARG A 252 -22.77 8.35 -18.55
N ASP A 253 -23.38 7.41 -19.26
CA ASP A 253 -22.66 6.31 -19.87
C ASP A 253 -21.59 6.84 -20.83
N ALA A 254 -20.38 6.32 -20.71
CA ALA A 254 -19.22 6.83 -21.43
C ALA A 254 -19.28 6.58 -22.96
N PHE A 255 -20.08 5.61 -23.41
CA PHE A 255 -20.16 5.22 -24.82
C PHE A 255 -21.45 5.65 -25.48
N THR A 256 -22.60 5.51 -24.82
CA THR A 256 -23.92 5.87 -25.37
C THR A 256 -24.28 7.31 -25.08
N GLY A 257 -23.71 7.90 -24.03
CA GLY A 257 -24.09 9.23 -23.56
C GLY A 257 -25.41 9.26 -22.78
N GLU A 258 -26.08 8.12 -22.62
CA GLU A 258 -27.33 7.99 -21.88
C GLU A 258 -27.14 8.15 -20.39
N THR A 259 -28.17 8.64 -19.71
CA THR A 259 -28.19 8.71 -18.25
C THR A 259 -28.26 7.30 -17.66
N LYS A 260 -27.41 7.05 -16.67
CA LYS A 260 -27.41 5.81 -15.89
C LYS A 260 -27.27 6.10 -14.41
N TYR A 261 -27.68 5.14 -13.61
CA TYR A 261 -27.67 5.22 -12.15
C TYR A 261 -26.65 4.23 -11.59
N VAL A 262 -25.74 4.73 -10.74
CA VAL A 262 -24.65 3.93 -10.15
C VAL A 262 -24.81 3.94 -8.63
N ASP A 263 -25.05 2.77 -8.06
CA ASP A 263 -25.02 2.58 -6.60
C ASP A 263 -23.54 2.52 -6.15
N PRO A 264 -23.06 3.47 -5.36
CA PRO A 264 -21.68 3.48 -4.88
C PRO A 264 -21.34 2.24 -4.02
N ASN A 265 -22.33 1.58 -3.39
CA ASN A 265 -22.11 0.33 -2.66
C ASN A 265 -21.72 -0.84 -3.54
N ASP A 266 -22.22 -0.87 -4.77
CA ASP A 266 -21.90 -1.92 -5.74
C ASP A 266 -20.73 -1.54 -6.65
N ALA A 267 -20.33 -0.29 -6.64
CA ALA A 267 -19.31 0.23 -7.53
C ALA A 267 -17.90 -0.23 -7.11
N TYR A 268 -17.57 -0.20 -5.82
CA TYR A 268 -16.29 -0.74 -5.36
C TYR A 268 -16.40 -2.22 -5.05
N ARG A 269 -15.95 -3.03 -6.00
CA ARG A 269 -16.05 -4.47 -5.93
C ARG A 269 -14.88 -5.14 -6.60
N ALA A 270 -14.39 -6.20 -5.97
CA ALA A 270 -13.44 -7.12 -6.58
C ALA A 270 -13.95 -8.56 -6.41
N ASP A 271 -14.06 -9.29 -7.52
CA ASP A 271 -14.28 -10.72 -7.56
C ASP A 271 -13.04 -11.36 -8.19
N SER A 272 -12.33 -12.18 -7.45
CA SER A 272 -11.07 -12.77 -7.90
C SER A 272 -11.03 -14.27 -7.69
N HIS A 273 -10.59 -14.98 -8.72
CA HIS A 273 -10.28 -16.40 -8.68
C HIS A 273 -8.82 -16.60 -9.06
N ALA A 274 -8.07 -17.32 -8.24
CA ALA A 274 -6.69 -17.64 -8.53
C ALA A 274 -6.38 -19.12 -8.31
N PHE A 275 -5.58 -19.68 -9.20
CA PHE A 275 -5.06 -21.04 -9.13
C PHE A 275 -3.53 -20.97 -9.09
N ASP A 276 -2.92 -21.61 -8.09
CA ASP A 276 -1.48 -21.74 -8.00
C ASP A 276 -1.08 -23.21 -8.10
N LEU A 277 0.00 -23.46 -8.83
CA LEU A 277 0.76 -24.70 -8.76
C LEU A 277 2.13 -24.40 -8.20
N LEU A 278 2.50 -25.05 -7.10
CA LEU A 278 3.81 -24.95 -6.49
C LEU A 278 4.48 -26.34 -6.54
N TRP A 279 5.68 -26.38 -7.08
CA TRP A 279 6.48 -27.58 -7.09
C TRP A 279 7.86 -27.29 -6.49
N ASN A 280 8.19 -27.98 -5.42
CA ASN A 280 9.49 -27.88 -4.78
C ASN A 280 10.15 -29.26 -4.89
N ASN A 281 11.39 -29.30 -5.37
CA ASN A 281 12.16 -30.53 -5.50
C ASN A 281 13.60 -30.33 -5.05
N THR A 282 14.12 -31.29 -4.30
CA THR A 282 15.54 -31.38 -3.97
C THR A 282 16.09 -32.65 -4.63
N PHE A 283 16.96 -32.44 -5.59
CA PHE A 283 17.60 -33.52 -6.35
C PHE A 283 18.65 -34.24 -5.47
N SER A 284 19.06 -35.44 -5.88
CA SER A 284 20.07 -36.26 -5.19
C SER A 284 21.44 -35.57 -5.04
N ASN A 285 21.80 -34.71 -6.00
CA ASN A 285 23.03 -33.89 -5.99
C ASN A 285 22.93 -32.64 -5.10
N GLY A 286 21.82 -32.45 -4.36
CA GLY A 286 21.60 -31.32 -3.45
C GLY A 286 21.09 -30.03 -4.13
N LEU A 287 20.94 -30.01 -5.45
CA LEU A 287 20.28 -28.88 -6.14
C LEU A 287 18.80 -28.83 -5.76
N ARG A 288 18.25 -27.62 -5.63
CA ARG A 288 16.85 -27.40 -5.34
C ARG A 288 16.18 -26.63 -6.47
N LEU A 289 15.06 -27.15 -6.95
CA LEU A 289 14.13 -26.48 -7.86
C LEU A 289 12.90 -26.02 -7.11
N ASP A 290 12.59 -24.75 -7.20
CA ASP A 290 11.33 -24.16 -6.75
C ASP A 290 10.59 -23.60 -7.98
N PHE A 291 9.47 -24.18 -8.32
CA PHE A 291 8.61 -23.72 -9.41
C PHE A 291 7.28 -23.28 -8.84
N THR A 292 6.83 -22.08 -9.22
CA THR A 292 5.53 -21.57 -8.83
C THR A 292 4.88 -20.88 -10.02
N THR A 293 3.64 -21.25 -10.34
CA THR A 293 2.86 -20.55 -11.34
C THR A 293 1.49 -20.20 -10.78
N ARG A 294 0.99 -19.02 -11.12
CA ARG A 294 -0.32 -18.49 -10.72
C ARG A 294 -1.06 -17.95 -11.92
N PHE A 295 -2.26 -18.48 -12.13
CA PHE A 295 -3.24 -17.87 -13.00
C PHE A 295 -4.30 -17.18 -12.16
N ARG A 296 -4.65 -15.94 -12.47
CA ARG A 296 -5.69 -15.19 -11.79
C ARG A 296 -6.60 -14.50 -12.80
N ARG A 297 -7.90 -14.60 -12.57
CA ARG A 297 -8.92 -13.77 -13.18
C ARG A 297 -9.58 -12.93 -12.09
N SER A 298 -9.56 -11.61 -12.26
CA SER A 298 -10.26 -10.67 -11.37
C SER A 298 -11.25 -9.84 -12.19
N ILE A 299 -12.37 -9.46 -11.57
CA ILE A 299 -13.26 -8.43 -12.09
C ILE A 299 -13.26 -7.34 -11.04
N VAL A 300 -12.78 -6.16 -11.40
CA VAL A 300 -12.68 -5.03 -10.48
C VAL A 300 -13.49 -3.85 -10.99
N GLY A 301 -14.05 -3.09 -10.06
CA GLY A 301 -14.71 -1.82 -10.31
C GLY A 301 -14.56 -0.91 -9.10
N ILE A 302 -14.72 0.38 -9.28
CA ILE A 302 -14.56 1.34 -8.20
C ILE A 302 -15.37 2.62 -8.50
N ALA A 303 -16.04 3.16 -7.48
CA ALA A 303 -16.48 4.55 -7.46
C ALA A 303 -15.70 5.27 -6.36
N SER A 304 -14.86 6.20 -6.77
CA SER A 304 -13.97 6.92 -5.85
C SER A 304 -14.33 8.40 -5.83
N PRO A 305 -15.00 8.87 -4.77
CA PRO A 305 -15.15 10.30 -4.56
C PRO A 305 -13.81 10.92 -4.17
N VAL A 306 -13.45 12.00 -4.83
CA VAL A 306 -12.29 12.83 -4.55
C VAL A 306 -12.78 14.19 -4.11
N MET A 307 -12.38 14.62 -2.91
CA MET A 307 -12.71 15.96 -2.41
C MET A 307 -11.91 16.99 -3.23
N ALA A 308 -12.58 17.61 -4.18
CA ALA A 308 -11.93 18.52 -5.13
C ALA A 308 -11.57 19.88 -4.52
N GLY A 309 -12.28 20.31 -3.49
CA GLY A 309 -11.97 21.54 -2.75
C GLY A 309 -13.16 22.06 -1.96
N VAL A 310 -12.85 22.91 -0.96
CA VAL A 310 -13.85 23.67 -0.21
C VAL A 310 -13.91 25.09 -0.75
N ALA A 311 -15.10 25.65 -0.93
CA ALA A 311 -15.31 27.01 -1.36
C ALA A 311 -16.32 27.73 -0.45
N LYS A 312 -16.27 29.06 -0.37
CA LYS A 312 -17.33 29.84 0.26
C LYS A 312 -18.62 29.71 -0.55
N ALA A 313 -19.73 29.46 0.13
CA ALA A 313 -21.02 29.20 -0.53
C ALA A 313 -21.61 30.43 -1.24
N GLY A 314 -21.38 31.63 -0.71
CA GLY A 314 -22.11 32.80 -1.20
C GLY A 314 -23.62 32.61 -1.02
N THR A 315 -24.42 33.26 -1.88
CA THR A 315 -25.90 33.19 -1.83
C THR A 315 -26.51 32.24 -2.87
N ASN A 316 -25.70 31.44 -3.57
CA ASN A 316 -26.10 30.82 -4.84
C ASN A 316 -26.31 29.30 -4.78
N TYR A 317 -26.54 28.71 -3.58
CA TYR A 317 -26.79 27.28 -3.49
C TYR A 317 -28.16 26.97 -2.91
N THR A 318 -28.80 25.95 -3.42
CA THR A 318 -30.05 25.41 -2.89
C THR A 318 -29.93 23.91 -2.63
N TYR A 319 -30.65 23.42 -1.63
CA TYR A 319 -30.91 21.99 -1.49
C TYR A 319 -31.77 21.46 -2.64
N LEU A 320 -31.82 20.14 -2.85
CA LEU A 320 -32.65 19.53 -3.90
C LEU A 320 -34.14 19.81 -3.75
N ASN A 321 -34.63 20.14 -2.56
CA ASN A 321 -36.03 20.54 -2.31
C ASN A 321 -36.31 22.02 -2.62
N GLY A 322 -35.33 22.76 -3.13
CA GLY A 322 -35.45 24.18 -3.48
C GLY A 322 -35.16 25.16 -2.35
N ASN A 323 -34.99 24.71 -1.12
CA ASN A 323 -34.66 25.60 0.00
C ASN A 323 -33.24 26.16 -0.16
N ALA A 324 -33.06 27.44 0.21
CA ALA A 324 -31.75 28.08 0.17
C ALA A 324 -30.78 27.42 1.17
N TYR A 325 -29.53 27.21 0.73
CA TYR A 325 -28.45 26.82 1.61
C TYR A 325 -27.87 28.05 2.31
N THR A 326 -27.77 28.00 3.62
CA THR A 326 -27.31 29.13 4.47
C THR A 326 -25.94 28.91 5.09
N GLY A 327 -25.30 27.76 4.84
CA GLY A 327 -23.95 27.48 5.33
C GLY A 327 -22.89 28.35 4.67
N GLU A 328 -21.80 28.65 5.37
CA GLU A 328 -20.72 29.52 4.88
C GLU A 328 -19.88 28.84 3.80
N TYR A 329 -19.73 27.52 3.85
CA TYR A 329 -18.86 26.76 2.96
C TYR A 329 -19.58 25.60 2.30
N VAL A 330 -19.11 25.22 1.12
CA VAL A 330 -19.54 24.03 0.37
C VAL A 330 -18.34 23.16 0.00
N GLN A 331 -18.55 21.86 -0.09
CA GLN A 331 -17.55 20.92 -0.58
C GLN A 331 -17.86 20.49 -2.00
N ASN A 332 -16.91 20.72 -2.90
CA ASN A 332 -16.96 20.18 -4.25
C ASN A 332 -16.34 18.76 -4.27
N VAL A 333 -17.02 17.83 -4.91
CA VAL A 333 -16.61 16.44 -5.02
C VAL A 333 -16.60 16.00 -6.47
N LEU A 334 -15.53 15.33 -6.87
CA LEU A 334 -15.41 14.64 -8.13
C LEU A 334 -15.44 13.13 -7.86
N THR A 335 -16.35 12.41 -8.49
CA THR A 335 -16.36 10.94 -8.42
C THR A 335 -15.93 10.36 -9.75
N MET A 336 -14.95 9.46 -9.69
CA MET A 336 -14.53 8.62 -10.81
C MET A 336 -15.09 7.21 -10.60
N ASN A 337 -15.87 6.74 -11.56
CA ASN A 337 -16.46 5.42 -11.58
C ASN A 337 -15.79 4.56 -12.66
N THR A 338 -15.30 3.40 -12.26
CA THR A 338 -14.81 2.37 -13.18
C THR A 338 -15.83 1.25 -13.25
N ALA A 339 -16.32 0.95 -14.43
CA ALA A 339 -17.15 -0.22 -14.65
C ALA A 339 -16.38 -1.51 -14.33
N ARG A 340 -17.13 -2.60 -14.11
CA ARG A 340 -16.56 -3.92 -13.84
C ARG A 340 -15.61 -4.36 -14.96
N THR A 341 -14.32 -4.29 -14.69
CA THR A 341 -13.25 -4.55 -15.66
C THR A 341 -12.64 -5.92 -15.42
N PRO A 342 -12.70 -6.85 -16.38
CA PRO A 342 -12.01 -8.12 -16.31
C PRO A 342 -10.49 -7.93 -16.51
N ILE A 343 -9.73 -8.53 -15.61
CA ILE A 343 -8.27 -8.55 -15.61
C ILE A 343 -7.81 -10.00 -15.53
N TYR A 344 -6.80 -10.33 -16.33
CA TYR A 344 -6.17 -11.65 -16.35
C TYR A 344 -4.69 -11.48 -16.06
N THR A 345 -4.17 -12.29 -15.15
CA THR A 345 -2.75 -12.27 -14.80
C THR A 345 -2.23 -13.71 -14.78
N TRP A 346 -1.09 -13.92 -15.41
CA TRP A 346 -0.36 -15.17 -15.34
C TRP A 346 1.08 -14.87 -14.93
N ILE A 347 1.50 -15.44 -13.81
CA ILE A 347 2.85 -15.22 -13.26
C ILE A 347 3.46 -16.59 -13.01
N THR A 348 4.67 -16.81 -13.52
CA THR A 348 5.42 -18.06 -13.35
C THR A 348 6.85 -17.74 -12.92
N GLU A 349 7.38 -18.48 -11.98
CA GLU A 349 8.79 -18.46 -11.63
C GLU A 349 9.34 -19.89 -11.49
N ALA A 350 10.44 -20.15 -12.14
CA ALA A 350 11.25 -21.35 -11.95
C ALA A 350 12.62 -20.94 -11.40
N ARG A 351 12.98 -21.43 -10.22
CA ARG A 351 14.23 -21.10 -9.52
C ARG A 351 15.02 -22.35 -9.21
N LEU A 352 16.23 -22.42 -9.73
CA LEU A 352 17.22 -23.43 -9.36
C LEU A 352 18.22 -22.81 -8.39
N SER A 353 18.52 -23.50 -7.30
CA SER A 353 19.48 -23.04 -6.28
C SER A 353 20.38 -24.17 -5.81
N GLY A 354 21.58 -23.78 -5.36
CA GLY A 354 22.58 -24.74 -4.92
C GLY A 354 23.66 -24.10 -4.06
N LYS A 355 24.60 -24.96 -3.65
CA LYS A 355 25.82 -24.56 -2.93
C LYS A 355 27.02 -25.06 -3.71
N ALA A 356 28.07 -24.23 -3.83
CA ALA A 356 29.35 -24.58 -4.42
C ALA A 356 30.46 -23.95 -3.57
N GLY A 357 31.12 -24.75 -2.75
CA GLY A 357 32.10 -24.26 -1.78
C GLY A 357 31.46 -23.23 -0.83
N SER A 358 32.00 -22.02 -0.78
CA SER A 358 31.51 -20.91 0.04
C SER A 358 30.39 -20.09 -0.59
N HIS A 359 29.93 -20.46 -1.79
CA HIS A 359 28.86 -19.80 -2.54
C HIS A 359 27.50 -20.45 -2.26
N LYS A 360 26.46 -19.62 -2.13
CA LYS A 360 25.05 -20.02 -2.15
C LYS A 360 24.38 -19.26 -3.27
N TRP A 361 24.20 -19.93 -4.40
CA TRP A 361 23.71 -19.31 -5.63
C TRP A 361 22.27 -19.70 -5.95
N SER A 362 21.62 -18.87 -6.74
CA SER A 362 20.35 -19.20 -7.41
C SER A 362 20.23 -18.52 -8.75
N VAL A 363 19.55 -19.22 -9.67
CA VAL A 363 19.14 -18.71 -10.98
C VAL A 363 17.65 -18.88 -11.08
N ALA A 364 16.93 -17.83 -11.45
CA ALA A 364 15.48 -17.90 -11.65
C ALA A 364 15.09 -17.27 -12.99
N LEU A 365 14.11 -17.89 -13.64
CA LEU A 365 13.38 -17.33 -14.76
C LEU A 365 11.98 -16.99 -14.28
N GLN A 366 11.56 -15.74 -14.46
CA GLN A 366 10.23 -15.27 -14.06
C GLN A 366 9.54 -14.63 -15.26
N ASP A 367 8.33 -15.08 -15.55
CA ASP A 367 7.45 -14.48 -16.54
C ASP A 367 6.20 -13.91 -15.85
N MET A 368 5.78 -12.72 -16.25
CA MET A 368 4.61 -12.04 -15.73
C MET A 368 3.83 -11.47 -16.89
N PHE A 369 2.69 -12.06 -17.18
CA PHE A 369 1.74 -11.60 -18.17
C PHE A 369 0.52 -10.96 -17.48
N TYR A 370 0.13 -9.79 -17.97
CA TYR A 370 -1.03 -9.03 -17.52
C TYR A 370 -1.86 -8.60 -18.73
N HIS A 371 -3.17 -8.83 -18.66
CA HIS A 371 -4.11 -8.42 -19.68
C HIS A 371 -5.29 -7.69 -19.08
N ILE A 372 -5.60 -6.53 -19.61
CA ILE A 372 -6.81 -5.78 -19.32
C ILE A 372 -7.65 -5.62 -20.59
N LYS A 373 -8.87 -6.18 -20.57
CA LYS A 373 -9.73 -6.20 -21.75
C LYS A 373 -10.16 -4.79 -22.16
N LYS A 374 -10.58 -3.98 -21.21
CA LYS A 374 -10.99 -2.59 -21.42
C LYS A 374 -11.16 -1.89 -20.06
N TYR A 375 -10.33 -0.92 -19.81
CA TYR A 375 -10.46 -0.02 -18.67
C TYR A 375 -10.96 1.34 -19.13
N TYR A 376 -11.92 1.88 -18.42
CA TYR A 376 -12.37 3.26 -18.61
C TYR A 376 -12.98 3.80 -17.33
N THR A 377 -13.05 5.12 -17.23
CA THR A 377 -13.75 5.80 -16.15
C THR A 377 -14.86 6.70 -16.71
N GLU A 378 -15.89 6.81 -15.91
CA GLU A 378 -16.95 7.82 -16.05
C GLU A 378 -16.80 8.79 -14.91
N SER A 379 -17.21 10.03 -15.10
CA SER A 379 -17.00 11.06 -14.10
C SER A 379 -18.27 11.84 -13.83
N VAL A 380 -18.49 12.13 -12.56
CA VAL A 380 -19.57 13.01 -12.10
C VAL A 380 -19.02 13.94 -11.02
N SER A 381 -19.43 15.18 -11.05
CA SER A 381 -19.20 16.12 -9.96
C SER A 381 -20.50 16.45 -9.25
N TYR A 382 -20.38 16.81 -8.01
CA TYR A 382 -21.47 17.36 -7.20
C TYR A 382 -20.92 18.29 -6.14
N THR A 383 -21.80 19.10 -5.56
CA THR A 383 -21.51 19.94 -4.42
C THR A 383 -22.34 19.45 -3.23
N GLN A 384 -21.75 19.45 -2.06
CA GLN A 384 -22.42 19.04 -0.83
C GLN A 384 -22.24 20.09 0.27
N SER A 385 -23.16 20.08 1.24
CA SER A 385 -23.03 20.83 2.47
C SER A 385 -21.86 20.30 3.33
N ILE A 386 -21.37 21.13 4.25
CA ILE A 386 -20.36 20.73 5.26
C ILE A 386 -21.06 20.56 6.59
N GLU A 387 -21.52 19.35 6.84
CA GLU A 387 -22.23 18.95 8.06
C GLU A 387 -22.12 17.43 8.26
N ASP A 388 -22.50 16.93 9.42
CA ASP A 388 -22.65 15.48 9.63
C ASP A 388 -23.78 14.97 8.73
N ASN A 389 -23.50 13.95 7.91
CA ASN A 389 -24.41 13.45 6.87
C ASN A 389 -24.80 14.51 5.83
N PRO A 390 -23.84 14.97 5.01
CA PRO A 390 -24.02 16.10 4.11
C PRO A 390 -25.14 15.87 3.08
N SER A 391 -25.74 16.96 2.66
CA SER A 391 -26.79 17.01 1.63
C SER A 391 -26.24 17.51 0.30
N LEU A 392 -26.79 17.02 -0.82
CA LEU A 392 -26.51 17.55 -2.15
C LEU A 392 -27.02 18.98 -2.29
N LEU A 393 -26.19 19.80 -2.92
CA LEU A 393 -26.48 21.20 -3.23
C LEU A 393 -26.42 21.43 -4.73
N VAL A 394 -27.28 22.29 -5.23
CA VAL A 394 -27.29 22.73 -6.63
C VAL A 394 -26.87 24.20 -6.68
N PRO A 395 -25.87 24.56 -7.51
CA PRO A 395 -25.51 25.96 -7.73
C PRO A 395 -26.64 26.69 -8.47
N GLY A 396 -27.02 27.89 -8.03
CA GLY A 396 -28.04 28.69 -8.67
C GLY A 396 -27.65 29.06 -10.10
N GLY A 397 -28.58 28.89 -11.03
CA GLY A 397 -28.35 29.16 -12.46
C GLY A 397 -27.49 28.13 -13.19
N ALA A 398 -27.05 27.08 -12.52
CA ALA A 398 -26.25 26.03 -13.14
C ALA A 398 -27.12 25.15 -14.06
N THR A 399 -26.58 24.80 -15.23
CA THR A 399 -27.19 23.89 -16.19
C THR A 399 -26.49 22.53 -16.19
N GLY A 400 -27.20 21.49 -16.66
CA GLY A 400 -26.63 20.14 -16.80
C GLY A 400 -26.59 19.32 -15.52
N TYR A 401 -27.20 19.79 -14.44
CA TYR A 401 -27.40 19.01 -13.22
C TYR A 401 -28.65 18.15 -13.33
N VAL A 402 -28.53 16.89 -12.96
CA VAL A 402 -29.64 15.96 -12.82
C VAL A 402 -29.54 15.34 -11.42
N ASP A 403 -30.60 15.44 -10.61
CA ASP A 403 -30.64 14.94 -9.23
C ASP A 403 -29.50 15.48 -8.33
N GLY A 404 -28.98 16.68 -8.63
CA GLY A 404 -27.83 17.28 -7.93
C GLY A 404 -26.47 16.87 -8.45
N PHE A 405 -26.41 16.06 -9.50
CA PHE A 405 -25.17 15.58 -10.11
C PHE A 405 -24.94 16.22 -11.49
N HIS A 406 -23.70 16.56 -11.76
CA HIS A 406 -23.24 17.04 -13.06
C HIS A 406 -22.30 16.01 -13.68
N ALA A 407 -22.79 15.28 -14.66
CA ALA A 407 -22.02 14.28 -15.41
C ALA A 407 -21.27 14.93 -16.58
N PHE A 408 -19.98 14.61 -16.72
CA PHE A 408 -19.13 15.15 -17.77
C PHE A 408 -18.07 14.16 -18.25
N ASN A 409 -17.57 14.36 -19.47
CA ASN A 409 -16.70 13.39 -20.14
C ASN A 409 -15.23 13.83 -20.22
N SER A 410 -14.87 15.02 -19.76
CA SER A 410 -13.53 15.62 -20.01
C SER A 410 -12.39 14.97 -19.24
N VAL A 411 -12.67 14.29 -18.12
CA VAL A 411 -11.65 13.62 -17.29
C VAL A 411 -11.71 12.10 -17.37
N MET A 412 -12.40 11.55 -18.35
CA MET A 412 -12.47 10.11 -18.54
C MET A 412 -11.12 9.52 -18.88
N GLU A 413 -10.82 8.40 -18.26
CA GLU A 413 -9.64 7.57 -18.57
C GLU A 413 -10.02 6.45 -19.53
N TYR A 414 -9.08 6.03 -20.37
CA TYR A 414 -9.29 4.88 -21.24
C TYR A 414 -8.00 4.25 -21.68
N HIS A 415 -7.87 2.95 -21.45
CA HIS A 415 -6.88 2.09 -22.08
C HIS A 415 -7.32 0.63 -22.12
N ARG A 416 -6.68 -0.15 -23.00
CA ARG A 416 -6.77 -1.61 -23.05
C ARG A 416 -5.46 -2.19 -23.54
N GLY A 417 -5.13 -3.41 -23.14
CA GLY A 417 -3.92 -4.03 -23.65
C GLY A 417 -3.29 -5.07 -22.74
N ASN A 418 -2.04 -5.34 -23.05
CA ASN A 418 -1.22 -6.32 -22.36
C ASN A 418 0.08 -5.70 -21.89
N MET A 419 0.62 -6.26 -20.81
CA MET A 419 2.02 -6.11 -20.46
C MET A 419 2.60 -7.47 -20.14
N ASN A 420 3.79 -7.72 -20.68
CA ASN A 420 4.58 -8.90 -20.38
C ASN A 420 5.95 -8.48 -19.85
N LYS A 421 6.45 -9.20 -18.85
CA LYS A 421 7.77 -9.04 -18.25
C LYS A 421 8.43 -10.40 -18.13
N LEU A 422 9.45 -10.63 -18.93
CA LEU A 422 10.29 -11.82 -18.82
C LEU A 422 11.62 -11.46 -18.16
N SER A 423 11.96 -12.13 -17.08
CA SER A 423 13.11 -11.75 -16.24
C SER A 423 14.00 -12.94 -15.93
N LEU A 424 15.30 -12.72 -16.10
CA LEU A 424 16.35 -13.59 -15.58
C LEU A 424 16.91 -13.00 -14.29
N ILE A 425 16.92 -13.77 -13.20
CA ILE A 425 17.36 -13.35 -11.88
C ILE A 425 18.50 -14.25 -11.42
N LEU A 426 19.66 -13.66 -11.18
CA LEU A 426 20.85 -14.32 -10.67
C LEU A 426 21.16 -13.78 -9.28
N LYS A 427 21.44 -14.66 -8.32
CA LYS A 427 21.85 -14.27 -6.96
C LYS A 427 22.96 -15.15 -6.48
N ASP A 428 23.93 -14.55 -5.79
CA ASP A 428 24.97 -15.26 -5.05
C ASP A 428 25.20 -14.64 -3.67
N ALA A 429 25.46 -15.49 -2.70
CA ALA A 429 25.93 -15.10 -1.38
C ALA A 429 27.23 -15.86 -1.12
N TRP A 430 28.33 -15.10 -1.07
CA TRP A 430 29.67 -15.60 -0.98
C TRP A 430 30.32 -15.26 0.36
N ALA A 431 30.66 -16.28 1.13
CA ALA A 431 31.48 -16.13 2.32
C ALA A 431 32.97 -16.12 1.89
N VAL A 432 33.48 -14.93 1.54
CA VAL A 432 34.84 -14.73 0.97
C VAL A 432 35.91 -15.15 1.97
N THR A 433 35.74 -14.68 3.21
CA THR A 433 36.56 -15.04 4.37
C THR A 433 35.65 -15.21 5.60
N PRO A 434 36.15 -15.71 6.74
CA PRO A 434 35.37 -15.71 7.99
C PRO A 434 34.88 -14.33 8.43
N ARG A 435 35.54 -13.25 7.93
CA ARG A 435 35.21 -11.86 8.25
C ARG A 435 34.45 -11.10 7.17
N LEU A 436 34.46 -11.57 5.91
CA LEU A 436 33.83 -10.87 4.78
C LEU A 436 32.77 -11.73 4.12
N ASP A 437 31.54 -11.30 4.21
CA ASP A 437 30.40 -11.84 3.45
C ASP A 437 30.03 -10.85 2.35
N LEU A 438 29.91 -11.32 1.11
CA LEU A 438 29.42 -10.56 -0.05
C LEU A 438 28.10 -11.15 -0.52
N LYS A 439 27.23 -10.31 -1.05
CA LYS A 439 26.03 -10.69 -1.77
C LYS A 439 25.96 -9.93 -3.08
N ALA A 440 25.64 -10.64 -4.15
CA ALA A 440 25.43 -10.04 -5.46
C ALA A 440 24.11 -10.54 -6.05
N GLY A 441 23.44 -9.67 -6.75
CA GLY A 441 22.21 -10.03 -7.48
C GLY A 441 22.08 -9.22 -8.76
N ILE A 442 21.55 -9.86 -9.79
CA ILE A 442 21.26 -9.25 -11.10
C ILE A 442 19.86 -9.70 -11.50
N ARG A 443 19.04 -8.75 -11.95
CA ARG A 443 17.79 -9.02 -12.68
C ARG A 443 17.86 -8.31 -14.02
N LEU A 444 17.69 -9.06 -15.09
CA LEU A 444 17.49 -8.54 -16.43
C LEU A 444 16.04 -8.82 -16.83
N GLU A 445 15.27 -7.77 -17.09
CA GLU A 445 13.85 -7.86 -17.38
C GLU A 445 13.54 -7.26 -18.75
N TYR A 446 13.11 -8.10 -19.69
CA TYR A 446 12.49 -7.61 -20.92
C TYR A 446 11.02 -7.32 -20.64
N GLN A 447 10.62 -6.06 -20.80
CA GLN A 447 9.25 -5.60 -20.63
C GLN A 447 8.68 -5.15 -21.96
N ASN A 448 7.49 -5.68 -22.30
CA ASN A 448 6.73 -5.34 -23.49
C ASN A 448 5.36 -4.80 -23.08
N LEU A 449 4.98 -3.64 -23.62
CA LEU A 449 3.71 -2.99 -23.39
C LEU A 449 3.01 -2.79 -24.73
N ARG A 450 1.85 -3.40 -24.92
CA ARG A 450 1.05 -3.35 -26.15
C ARG A 450 -0.41 -3.06 -25.82
N GLY A 451 -1.01 -2.16 -26.60
CA GLY A 451 -2.42 -1.85 -26.38
C GLY A 451 -2.93 -0.68 -27.19
N ARG A 452 -3.99 -0.09 -26.66
CA ARG A 452 -4.61 1.11 -27.20
C ARG A 452 -5.10 2.01 -26.08
N TYR A 453 -5.10 3.31 -26.34
CA TYR A 453 -5.68 4.32 -25.48
C TYR A 453 -6.52 5.28 -26.32
N MET A 454 -7.38 6.06 -25.70
CA MET A 454 -8.13 7.10 -26.41
C MET A 454 -7.49 8.45 -26.15
N PRO A 455 -7.00 9.15 -27.17
CA PRO A 455 -6.50 10.51 -27.04
C PRO A 455 -7.55 11.46 -26.46
N ALA A 456 -7.12 12.42 -25.64
CA ALA A 456 -8.02 13.36 -24.97
C ALA A 456 -8.90 14.14 -25.97
N ALA A 457 -8.33 14.52 -27.12
CA ALA A 457 -9.07 15.22 -28.18
C ALA A 457 -10.24 14.40 -28.76
N ASN A 458 -10.15 13.06 -28.66
CA ASN A 458 -11.15 12.14 -29.21
C ASN A 458 -12.25 11.76 -28.20
N ARG A 459 -12.21 12.33 -26.97
CA ARG A 459 -13.19 12.04 -25.90
C ARG A 459 -14.35 13.03 -25.84
N LYS A 460 -14.40 14.00 -26.75
CA LYS A 460 -15.51 14.96 -26.83
C LYS A 460 -16.81 14.21 -27.11
N GLY A 461 -17.75 14.29 -26.17
CA GLY A 461 -19.01 13.57 -26.26
C GLY A 461 -19.03 12.10 -25.81
N GLY A 462 -17.88 11.54 -25.38
CA GLY A 462 -17.80 10.17 -24.85
C GLY A 462 -16.56 9.39 -25.30
N LEU A 463 -16.55 8.10 -25.04
CA LEU A 463 -15.44 7.19 -25.36
C LEU A 463 -15.66 6.41 -26.68
N ASN A 464 -16.25 7.06 -27.68
CA ASN A 464 -16.54 6.49 -29.02
C ASN A 464 -15.55 6.96 -30.10
N GLY A 465 -14.55 7.78 -29.74
CA GLY A 465 -13.56 8.29 -30.67
C GLY A 465 -12.52 7.24 -31.11
N ALA A 466 -11.68 7.64 -32.07
CA ALA A 466 -10.60 6.80 -32.55
C ALA A 466 -9.53 6.55 -31.48
N GLU A 467 -9.11 5.31 -31.34
CA GLU A 467 -8.04 4.89 -30.44
C GLU A 467 -6.66 5.05 -31.08
N ALA A 468 -5.67 5.45 -30.29
CA ALA A 468 -4.27 5.43 -30.63
C ALA A 468 -3.58 4.15 -30.09
N LYS A 469 -2.48 3.76 -30.72
CA LYS A 469 -1.70 2.57 -30.37
C LYS A 469 -0.80 2.85 -29.16
N ILE A 470 -0.63 1.85 -28.32
CA ILE A 470 0.42 1.74 -27.30
C ILE A 470 1.40 0.68 -27.76
N GLY A 471 2.68 1.02 -27.83
CA GLY A 471 3.73 0.08 -28.22
C GLY A 471 5.06 0.53 -27.64
N ASN A 472 5.52 -0.14 -26.58
CA ASN A 472 6.79 0.16 -25.94
C ASN A 472 7.49 -1.13 -25.52
N GLU A 473 8.81 -1.10 -25.55
CA GLU A 473 9.68 -2.19 -25.13
C GLU A 473 10.86 -1.64 -24.35
N TRP A 474 11.26 -2.34 -23.30
CA TRP A 474 12.40 -1.98 -22.47
C TRP A 474 13.16 -3.22 -22.04
N LEU A 475 14.47 -3.07 -21.89
CA LEU A 475 15.32 -3.96 -21.12
C LEU A 475 15.64 -3.26 -19.80
N ASN A 476 14.91 -3.61 -18.75
CA ASN A 476 15.10 -3.07 -17.40
C ASN A 476 16.21 -3.87 -16.71
N LYS A 477 17.07 -3.18 -15.96
CA LYS A 477 18.20 -3.78 -15.25
C LYS A 477 18.07 -3.50 -13.77
N THR A 478 18.35 -4.51 -12.95
CA THR A 478 18.50 -4.37 -11.52
C THR A 478 19.81 -5.01 -11.08
N PHE A 479 20.62 -4.26 -10.34
CA PHE A 479 21.85 -4.73 -9.73
C PHE A 479 21.79 -4.51 -8.26
N ALA A 480 22.19 -5.48 -7.46
CA ALA A 480 22.30 -5.40 -6.01
C ALA A 480 23.64 -5.96 -5.56
N LEU A 481 24.38 -5.19 -4.78
CA LEU A 481 25.60 -5.60 -4.12
C LEU A 481 25.47 -5.30 -2.63
N GLY A 482 25.89 -6.22 -1.79
CA GLY A 482 25.94 -6.04 -0.36
C GLY A 482 27.23 -6.63 0.20
N ALA A 483 27.85 -5.93 1.12
CA ALA A 483 29.07 -6.36 1.82
C ALA A 483 28.89 -6.21 3.31
N VAL A 484 29.31 -7.22 4.07
CA VAL A 484 29.38 -7.21 5.53
C VAL A 484 30.78 -7.59 5.96
N TYR A 485 31.49 -6.68 6.62
CA TYR A 485 32.82 -6.92 7.17
C TYR A 485 32.79 -6.95 8.69
N LYS A 486 33.15 -8.08 9.27
CA LYS A 486 33.20 -8.33 10.71
C LYS A 486 34.57 -7.89 11.24
N ILE A 487 34.63 -6.74 11.91
CA ILE A 487 35.84 -6.24 12.57
C ILE A 487 36.13 -7.08 13.80
N THR A 488 35.11 -7.29 14.61
CA THR A 488 35.12 -8.28 15.73
C THR A 488 33.95 -9.24 15.57
N ARG A 489 33.70 -10.08 16.57
CA ARG A 489 32.54 -10.98 16.62
C ARG A 489 31.21 -10.21 16.68
N GLU A 490 31.20 -9.09 17.40
CA GLU A 490 30.01 -8.28 17.68
C GLU A 490 29.94 -7.01 16.81
N PHE A 491 31.07 -6.48 16.38
CA PHE A 491 31.16 -5.19 15.69
C PHE A 491 31.66 -5.34 14.25
N GLY A 492 31.08 -4.56 13.35
CA GLY A 492 31.49 -4.55 11.96
C GLY A 492 30.91 -3.40 11.16
N ALA A 493 31.22 -3.42 9.87
CA ALA A 493 30.72 -2.47 8.87
C ALA A 493 29.90 -3.19 7.81
N GLN A 494 28.98 -2.47 7.18
CA GLN A 494 28.20 -2.95 6.06
C GLN A 494 28.01 -1.86 5.02
N ALA A 495 27.85 -2.26 3.77
CA ALA A 495 27.57 -1.39 2.66
C ALA A 495 26.68 -2.10 1.65
N ASP A 496 25.74 -1.37 1.06
CA ASP A 496 24.86 -1.83 0.00
C ASP A 496 24.85 -0.84 -1.16
N ALA A 497 24.87 -1.37 -2.37
CA ALA A 497 24.67 -0.62 -3.60
C ALA A 497 23.55 -1.29 -4.39
N LEU A 498 22.57 -0.51 -4.82
CA LEU A 498 21.42 -0.98 -5.56
C LEU A 498 21.13 -0.04 -6.71
N TYR A 499 20.76 -0.62 -7.84
CA TYR A 499 20.30 0.10 -9.02
C TYR A 499 19.11 -0.63 -9.62
N THR A 500 18.03 0.09 -9.92
CA THR A 500 16.87 -0.47 -10.62
C THR A 500 16.43 0.43 -11.77
N GLU A 501 15.97 -0.19 -12.86
CA GLU A 501 15.27 0.47 -13.95
C GLU A 501 13.84 -0.07 -14.02
N THR A 502 12.88 0.80 -14.27
CA THR A 502 11.47 0.44 -14.44
C THR A 502 10.88 1.12 -15.67
N GLY A 503 10.23 0.35 -16.54
CA GLY A 503 9.47 0.87 -17.67
C GLY A 503 8.12 1.47 -17.25
N GLY A 504 7.36 1.92 -18.23
CA GLY A 504 5.99 2.44 -18.02
C GLY A 504 4.94 1.33 -17.92
N ILE A 505 3.71 1.75 -17.66
CA ILE A 505 2.53 0.89 -17.54
C ILE A 505 1.38 1.43 -18.42
N LEU A 506 0.36 0.61 -18.68
CA LEU A 506 -0.82 1.03 -19.46
C LEU A 506 -1.50 2.27 -18.88
N GLY A 507 -1.58 2.38 -17.55
CA GLY A 507 -2.19 3.52 -16.85
C GLY A 507 -1.51 4.88 -17.11
N ASN A 508 -0.27 4.91 -17.60
CA ASN A 508 0.39 6.16 -17.96
C ASN A 508 -0.28 6.87 -19.16
N TYR A 509 -1.11 6.15 -19.93
CA TYR A 509 -1.88 6.68 -21.05
C TYR A 509 -3.28 7.17 -20.67
N ASN A 510 -3.65 7.10 -19.40
CA ASN A 510 -5.01 7.41 -18.93
C ASN A 510 -5.46 8.84 -19.23
N THR A 511 -4.56 9.82 -19.18
CA THR A 511 -4.88 11.22 -19.51
C THR A 511 -5.26 11.45 -20.98
N GLY A 512 -4.94 10.50 -21.86
CA GLY A 512 -5.15 10.64 -23.30
C GLY A 512 -4.05 11.40 -24.02
N SER A 513 -2.94 11.70 -23.34
CA SER A 513 -1.70 12.20 -23.94
C SER A 513 -0.72 11.04 -24.13
N ASP A 514 0.10 11.12 -25.17
CA ASP A 514 1.24 10.22 -25.27
C ASP A 514 2.27 10.59 -24.18
N PRO A 515 2.56 9.71 -23.21
CA PRO A 515 3.44 10.04 -22.11
C PRO A 515 4.93 10.01 -22.50
N HIS A 516 5.29 9.67 -23.75
CA HIS A 516 6.68 9.49 -24.21
C HIS A 516 7.52 8.75 -23.18
N LEU A 517 7.12 7.50 -22.89
CA LEU A 517 7.63 6.73 -21.76
C LEU A 517 9.12 6.41 -21.93
N THR A 518 9.90 6.84 -20.96
CA THR A 518 11.29 6.44 -20.76
C THR A 518 11.42 5.66 -19.45
N GLN A 519 12.49 4.89 -19.27
CA GLN A 519 12.71 4.17 -18.03
C GLN A 519 12.97 5.14 -16.86
N SER A 520 12.38 4.83 -15.71
CA SER A 520 12.81 5.44 -14.43
C SER A 520 14.02 4.70 -13.91
N LYS A 521 15.01 5.42 -13.42
CA LYS A 521 16.27 4.86 -12.87
C LYS A 521 16.35 5.21 -11.38
N THR A 522 16.69 4.22 -10.57
CA THR A 522 16.73 4.39 -9.12
C THR A 522 18.03 3.80 -8.57
N PRO A 523 19.12 4.59 -8.49
CA PRO A 523 20.30 4.25 -7.71
C PRO A 523 20.05 4.44 -6.22
N MET A 524 20.62 3.54 -5.42
CA MET A 524 20.68 3.62 -3.96
C MET A 524 22.06 3.17 -3.49
N LEU A 525 22.64 3.92 -2.57
CA LEU A 525 23.87 3.57 -1.85
C LEU A 525 23.60 3.70 -0.36
N SER A 526 24.06 2.74 0.42
CA SER A 526 24.06 2.87 1.88
C SER A 526 25.30 2.25 2.47
N GLY A 527 25.72 2.76 3.62
CA GLY A 527 26.85 2.22 4.33
C GLY A 527 26.90 2.71 5.76
N GLY A 528 27.48 1.90 6.63
CA GLY A 528 27.60 2.24 8.05
C GLY A 528 28.10 1.09 8.91
N LEU A 529 27.84 1.22 10.19
CA LEU A 529 28.36 0.35 11.22
C LEU A 529 27.24 -0.42 11.91
N TYR A 530 27.58 -1.59 12.42
CA TYR A 530 26.70 -2.36 13.27
C TYR A 530 27.43 -2.87 14.51
N TYR A 531 26.67 -3.01 15.58
CA TYR A 531 27.07 -3.70 16.79
C TYR A 531 25.98 -4.71 17.16
N ASN A 532 26.35 -5.97 17.44
CA ASN A 532 25.43 -7.04 17.78
C ASN A 532 25.88 -7.76 19.05
N GLY A 533 25.62 -7.14 20.21
CA GLY A 533 25.93 -7.67 21.50
C GLY A 533 24.81 -8.52 22.11
N LYS A 534 25.06 -9.06 23.29
CA LYS A 534 24.12 -9.95 24.03
C LYS A 534 22.79 -9.26 24.37
N TYR A 535 22.85 -7.97 24.71
CA TYR A 535 21.71 -7.22 25.25
C TYR A 535 21.25 -6.09 24.32
N ILE A 536 22.10 -5.67 23.40
CA ILE A 536 21.85 -4.58 22.48
C ILE A 536 22.38 -4.92 21.09
N SER A 537 21.56 -4.64 20.08
CA SER A 537 21.97 -4.63 18.68
C SER A 537 21.71 -3.23 18.12
N VAL A 538 22.68 -2.70 17.39
CA VAL A 538 22.60 -1.36 16.77
C VAL A 538 23.04 -1.49 15.32
N VAL A 539 22.32 -0.86 14.43
CA VAL A 539 22.71 -0.64 13.02
C VAL A 539 22.53 0.85 12.72
N SER A 540 23.58 1.48 12.23
CA SER A 540 23.55 2.91 11.89
C SER A 540 24.11 3.11 10.49
N LEU A 541 23.28 3.63 9.58
CA LEU A 541 23.55 3.73 8.14
C LEU A 541 23.33 5.15 7.62
N LEU A 542 24.25 5.61 6.81
CA LEU A 542 24.03 6.71 5.87
C LEU A 542 23.52 6.12 4.55
N SER A 543 22.59 6.81 3.91
CA SER A 543 22.03 6.39 2.64
C SER A 543 21.84 7.55 1.67
N TYR A 544 22.05 7.28 0.41
CA TYR A 544 21.64 8.12 -0.70
C TYR A 544 20.71 7.31 -1.60
N ILE A 545 19.58 7.89 -1.96
CA ILE A 545 18.61 7.29 -2.88
C ILE A 545 18.12 8.37 -3.84
N SER A 546 18.02 8.02 -5.12
CA SER A 546 17.46 8.91 -6.13
C SER A 546 16.54 8.12 -7.03
N LYS A 547 15.55 8.76 -7.62
CA LYS A 547 14.74 8.20 -8.70
C LYS A 547 14.46 9.27 -9.74
N SER A 548 14.80 8.96 -10.96
CA SER A 548 14.51 9.82 -12.11
C SER A 548 13.24 9.42 -12.83
N ASN A 549 12.69 10.38 -13.59
CA ASN A 549 11.51 10.17 -14.44
C ASN A 549 10.28 9.65 -13.69
N TYR A 550 10.01 10.18 -12.49
CA TYR A 550 8.68 10.06 -11.93
C TYR A 550 7.65 10.62 -12.91
N ARG A 551 6.50 9.99 -12.96
CA ARG A 551 5.39 10.46 -13.79
C ARG A 551 4.14 10.53 -12.93
N ALA A 552 3.51 11.68 -12.92
CA ALA A 552 2.26 11.89 -12.22
C ALA A 552 1.27 12.63 -13.10
N ASN A 553 0.02 12.18 -13.08
CA ASN A 553 -1.09 12.95 -13.60
C ASN A 553 -1.53 13.90 -12.49
N SER A 554 -1.22 15.18 -12.63
CA SER A 554 -1.50 16.19 -11.62
C SER A 554 -2.58 17.16 -12.10
N ASN A 555 -3.43 17.56 -11.16
CA ASN A 555 -4.42 18.61 -11.36
C ASN A 555 -3.92 19.84 -10.61
N PHE A 556 -3.47 20.84 -11.36
CA PHE A 556 -3.02 22.10 -10.81
C PHE A 556 -4.16 23.11 -10.84
N VAL A 557 -4.41 23.75 -9.74
CA VAL A 557 -5.43 24.80 -9.62
C VAL A 557 -4.73 26.16 -9.65
N ASN A 558 -5.15 27.06 -10.52
CA ASN A 558 -4.73 28.44 -10.50
C ASN A 558 -5.35 29.11 -9.26
N PRO A 559 -4.56 29.63 -8.31
CA PRO A 559 -5.11 30.18 -7.06
C PRO A 559 -5.90 31.49 -7.26
N GLU A 560 -5.70 32.20 -8.38
CA GLU A 560 -6.42 33.43 -8.70
C GLU A 560 -7.77 33.18 -9.37
N THR A 561 -7.79 32.26 -10.36
CA THR A 561 -8.98 32.00 -11.19
C THR A 561 -9.76 30.75 -10.79
N ASN A 562 -9.19 29.90 -9.91
CA ASN A 562 -9.69 28.56 -9.54
C ASN A 562 -9.84 27.59 -10.75
N LEU A 563 -9.27 27.91 -11.90
CA LEU A 563 -9.27 27.03 -13.06
C LEU A 563 -8.28 25.87 -12.85
N VAL A 564 -8.62 24.71 -13.39
CA VAL A 564 -7.84 23.49 -13.26
C VAL A 564 -7.10 23.20 -14.57
N ALA A 565 -5.78 23.05 -14.49
CA ALA A 565 -4.96 22.49 -15.56
C ALA A 565 -4.58 21.05 -15.21
N ARG A 566 -4.93 20.09 -16.07
CA ARG A 566 -4.52 18.70 -15.93
C ARG A 566 -3.28 18.45 -16.77
N ALA A 567 -2.19 18.04 -16.14
CA ALA A 567 -0.92 17.81 -16.80
C ALA A 567 -0.32 16.45 -16.40
N LEU A 568 0.30 15.77 -17.37
CA LEU A 568 1.26 14.70 -17.08
C LEU A 568 2.62 15.36 -16.84
N VAL A 569 3.08 15.33 -15.60
CA VAL A 569 4.36 15.90 -15.19
C VAL A 569 5.43 14.82 -15.04
N LYS A 570 6.67 15.20 -15.32
CA LYS A 570 7.85 14.39 -15.07
C LYS A 570 8.74 15.13 -14.10
N TYR A 571 9.33 14.42 -13.15
CA TYR A 571 10.25 14.99 -12.17
C TYR A 571 11.18 13.92 -11.60
N ASP A 572 12.21 14.35 -10.94
CA ASP A 572 13.14 13.49 -10.23
C ASP A 572 13.04 13.75 -8.72
N VAL A 573 13.49 12.78 -7.92
CA VAL A 573 13.60 12.91 -6.47
C VAL A 573 14.93 12.37 -6.04
N HIS A 574 15.58 13.05 -5.09
CA HIS A 574 16.78 12.57 -4.42
C HIS A 574 16.68 12.78 -2.91
N THR A 575 17.24 11.84 -2.16
CA THR A 575 17.19 11.82 -0.70
C THR A 575 18.54 11.41 -0.14
N ILE A 576 19.05 12.18 0.79
CA ILE A 576 20.13 11.79 1.69
C ILE A 576 19.49 11.49 3.03
N GLY A 577 19.85 10.39 3.66
CA GLY A 577 19.28 9.96 4.93
C GLY A 577 20.30 9.31 5.85
N TRP A 578 20.01 9.36 7.14
CA TRP A 578 20.69 8.62 8.19
C TRP A 578 19.66 7.86 9.01
N THR A 579 19.85 6.55 9.14
CA THR A 579 18.94 5.69 9.90
C THR A 579 19.74 4.95 10.96
N THR A 580 19.24 4.97 12.19
CA THR A 580 19.76 4.17 13.31
C THR A 580 18.64 3.30 13.87
N ASP A 581 18.89 2.02 13.87
CA ASP A 581 17.99 0.96 14.36
C ASP A 581 18.63 0.28 15.58
N VAL A 582 17.91 0.25 16.71
CA VAL A 582 18.39 -0.26 17.99
C VAL A 582 17.39 -1.28 18.54
N ILE A 583 17.88 -2.48 18.84
CA ILE A 583 17.13 -3.50 19.57
C ILE A 583 17.78 -3.71 20.92
N LEU A 584 17.04 -3.49 21.99
CA LEU A 584 17.47 -3.62 23.36
C LEU A 584 16.74 -4.78 24.04
N LYS A 585 17.49 -5.75 24.58
CA LYS A 585 16.96 -6.96 25.28
C LYS A 585 17.72 -7.18 26.61
N PRO A 586 17.61 -6.25 27.57
CA PRO A 586 18.40 -6.31 28.81
C PRO A 586 18.00 -7.48 29.70
N VAL A 587 16.72 -7.88 29.66
CA VAL A 587 16.15 -8.97 30.43
C VAL A 587 15.14 -9.79 29.61
N ARG A 588 14.78 -10.99 30.08
CA ARG A 588 13.91 -11.91 29.32
C ARG A 588 12.48 -11.45 29.19
N TRP A 589 12.02 -10.58 30.05
CA TRP A 589 10.63 -10.07 30.07
C TRP A 589 10.46 -8.70 29.43
N PHE A 590 11.55 -8.05 28.99
CA PHE A 590 11.52 -6.75 28.36
C PHE A 590 12.39 -6.72 27.09
N ASN A 591 11.84 -6.20 26.02
CA ASN A 591 12.61 -5.76 24.85
C ASN A 591 12.08 -4.39 24.38
N MET A 592 12.93 -3.65 23.72
CA MET A 592 12.59 -2.38 23.11
C MET A 592 13.24 -2.30 21.73
N HIS A 593 12.46 -1.87 20.75
CA HIS A 593 12.94 -1.47 19.45
C HIS A 593 12.86 0.05 19.36
N PHE A 594 13.92 0.67 18.88
CA PHE A 594 14.00 2.11 18.61
C PHE A 594 14.55 2.31 17.21
N LEU A 595 13.89 3.13 16.43
CA LEU A 595 14.33 3.53 15.08
C LEU A 595 14.29 5.05 14.97
N LEU A 596 15.39 5.64 14.48
CA LEU A 596 15.47 7.03 14.09
C LEU A 596 15.87 7.11 12.63
N THR A 597 15.12 7.87 11.84
CA THR A 597 15.48 8.23 10.46
C THR A 597 15.47 9.74 10.31
N LEU A 598 16.61 10.29 9.93
CA LEU A 598 16.76 11.67 9.48
C LEU A 598 16.95 11.65 7.97
N GLN A 599 16.16 12.43 7.22
CA GLN A 599 16.19 12.40 5.76
C GLN A 599 15.85 13.76 5.17
N ASN A 600 16.35 14.03 3.98
CA ASN A 600 16.07 15.28 3.26
C ASN A 600 15.67 14.99 1.80
N PRO A 601 14.41 14.55 1.57
CA PRO A 601 13.89 14.26 0.24
C PRO A 601 13.57 15.56 -0.51
N LYS A 602 14.09 15.71 -1.72
CA LYS A 602 13.91 16.89 -2.56
C LYS A 602 13.51 16.56 -3.97
N TYR A 603 12.65 17.39 -4.54
CA TYR A 603 12.34 17.39 -5.98
C TYR A 603 13.50 17.99 -6.77
N SER A 604 13.64 17.55 -8.01
CA SER A 604 14.50 18.15 -9.03
C SER A 604 13.93 17.88 -10.42
N ASN A 605 14.27 18.72 -11.40
CA ASN A 605 13.71 18.68 -12.73
C ASN A 605 12.17 18.74 -12.73
N TYR A 606 11.61 19.52 -11.79
CA TYR A 606 10.15 19.63 -11.59
C TYR A 606 9.69 21.07 -11.78
N ASN A 607 9.81 21.55 -13.01
CA ASN A 607 9.42 22.89 -13.44
C ASN A 607 8.72 22.86 -14.81
N GLY A 608 8.06 23.93 -15.16
CA GLY A 608 7.37 24.05 -16.44
C GLY A 608 6.31 25.14 -16.46
N THR A 609 5.54 25.16 -17.54
CA THR A 609 4.45 26.11 -17.76
C THR A 609 3.12 25.37 -17.91
N LEU A 610 2.13 25.78 -17.18
CA LEU A 610 0.75 25.27 -17.27
C LEU A 610 -0.09 26.23 -18.10
N LYS A 611 -0.97 25.67 -18.93
CA LYS A 611 -1.97 26.42 -19.68
C LYS A 611 -3.37 26.06 -19.18
N PHE A 612 -4.15 27.05 -18.81
CA PHE A 612 -5.52 26.89 -18.32
C PHE A 612 -6.54 27.03 -19.47
N SER A 613 -7.79 26.68 -19.20
CA SER A 613 -8.87 26.67 -20.21
C SER A 613 -9.27 28.05 -20.75
N ASP A 614 -9.00 29.11 -20.00
CA ASP A 614 -9.19 30.50 -20.38
C ASP A 614 -8.04 31.07 -21.23
N GLY A 615 -7.02 30.24 -21.50
CA GLY A 615 -5.81 30.62 -22.23
C GLY A 615 -4.71 31.23 -21.40
N THR A 616 -4.93 31.50 -20.11
CA THR A 616 -3.89 31.96 -19.18
C THR A 616 -2.83 30.91 -18.98
N THR A 617 -1.61 31.33 -18.69
CA THR A 617 -0.47 30.46 -18.38
C THR A 617 0.09 30.79 -17.01
N ARG A 618 0.65 29.79 -16.32
CA ARG A 618 1.37 29.95 -15.05
C ARG A 618 2.59 29.07 -15.04
N ASP A 619 3.74 29.66 -14.77
CA ASP A 619 4.97 28.91 -14.57
C ASP A 619 5.00 28.33 -13.16
N PHE A 620 5.64 27.19 -13.03
CA PHE A 620 5.93 26.58 -11.74
C PHE A 620 7.36 26.06 -11.70
N ASP A 621 7.96 26.15 -10.52
CA ASP A 621 9.27 25.59 -10.22
C ASP A 621 9.26 25.03 -8.79
N PHE A 622 9.36 23.69 -8.69
CA PHE A 622 9.43 22.99 -7.40
C PHE A 622 10.81 22.40 -7.15
N ASP A 623 11.82 22.77 -7.94
CA ASP A 623 13.19 22.30 -7.76
C ASP A 623 13.74 22.70 -6.38
N GLY A 624 14.33 21.73 -5.68
CA GLY A 624 14.82 21.92 -4.32
C GLY A 624 13.75 21.89 -3.21
N SER A 625 12.44 21.91 -3.56
CA SER A 625 11.35 21.74 -2.60
C SER A 625 11.38 20.37 -1.96
N VAL A 626 10.98 20.28 -0.69
CA VAL A 626 10.87 19.01 0.05
C VAL A 626 9.68 18.23 -0.48
N VAL A 627 9.87 16.93 -0.65
CA VAL A 627 8.80 16.04 -1.15
C VAL A 627 7.59 16.09 -0.21
N THR A 628 6.43 16.34 -0.80
CA THR A 628 5.15 16.50 -0.08
C THR A 628 4.78 15.22 0.68
N GLY A 629 4.28 15.36 1.90
CA GLY A 629 3.83 14.26 2.74
C GLY A 629 4.94 13.41 3.36
N ILE A 630 6.23 13.75 3.13
CA ILE A 630 7.36 13.03 3.72
C ILE A 630 8.01 13.87 4.83
N SER A 631 8.09 13.28 6.03
CA SER A 631 8.75 13.90 7.17
C SER A 631 10.27 13.78 7.05
N LYS A 632 10.98 14.84 7.41
CA LYS A 632 12.45 14.81 7.52
C LYS A 632 12.94 14.02 8.74
N ILE A 633 12.11 13.91 9.78
CA ILE A 633 12.41 13.19 11.01
C ILE A 633 11.31 12.16 11.23
N LEU A 634 11.72 10.90 11.33
CA LEU A 634 10.87 9.77 11.68
C LEU A 634 11.48 9.06 12.87
N MET A 635 10.66 8.71 13.87
CA MET A 635 11.12 7.96 15.04
C MET A 635 10.08 6.90 15.40
N GLU A 636 10.56 5.71 15.76
CA GLU A 636 9.72 4.63 16.28
C GLU A 636 10.26 4.18 17.62
N ILE A 637 9.35 3.95 18.59
CA ILE A 637 9.67 3.49 19.94
C ILE A 637 8.69 2.39 20.29
N ASP A 638 9.18 1.16 20.43
CA ASP A 638 8.35 -0.04 20.57
C ASP A 638 8.79 -0.90 21.78
N PRO A 639 8.51 -0.49 23.03
CA PRO A 639 8.74 -1.33 24.19
C PRO A 639 7.73 -2.50 24.25
N THR A 640 8.21 -3.68 24.57
CA THR A 640 7.40 -4.88 24.76
C THR A 640 7.74 -5.56 26.07
N PHE A 641 6.73 -5.92 26.84
CA PHE A 641 6.82 -6.60 28.12
C PHE A 641 6.14 -7.96 28.05
N ILE A 642 6.83 -9.01 28.45
CA ILE A 642 6.32 -10.39 28.42
C ILE A 642 6.49 -11.01 29.80
N TYR A 643 5.38 -11.28 30.50
CA TYR A 643 5.43 -11.86 31.85
C TYR A 643 4.24 -12.78 32.12
N LYS A 644 4.52 -14.02 32.57
CA LYS A 644 3.49 -15.00 33.02
C LYS A 644 2.25 -15.12 32.09
N GLY A 645 2.45 -15.16 30.79
CA GLY A 645 1.36 -15.27 29.81
C GLY A 645 0.80 -13.95 29.34
N TRP A 646 1.14 -12.84 29.99
CA TRP A 646 0.83 -11.49 29.51
C TRP A 646 1.88 -11.01 28.49
N ASN A 647 1.41 -10.27 27.49
CA ASN A 647 2.25 -9.57 26.53
C ASN A 647 1.67 -8.17 26.34
N LEU A 648 2.43 -7.15 26.75
CA LEU A 648 2.10 -5.75 26.54
C LEU A 648 3.10 -5.17 25.54
N GLY A 649 2.63 -4.76 24.35
CA GLY A 649 3.39 -3.97 23.38
C GLY A 649 2.84 -2.56 23.32
N LEU A 650 3.72 -1.58 23.37
CA LEU A 650 3.40 -0.19 23.09
C LEU A 650 4.19 0.22 21.85
N HIS A 651 3.56 0.96 20.94
CA HIS A 651 4.20 1.40 19.71
C HIS A 651 3.90 2.87 19.49
N ALA A 652 4.93 3.66 19.33
CA ALA A 652 4.81 5.09 19.06
C ALA A 652 5.68 5.44 17.84
N ARG A 653 5.09 6.13 16.88
CA ARG A 653 5.77 6.63 15.69
C ARG A 653 5.61 8.13 15.62
N TYR A 654 6.71 8.84 15.60
CA TYR A 654 6.77 10.27 15.41
C TYR A 654 7.01 10.61 13.95
N PHE A 655 6.20 11.49 13.43
CA PHE A 655 6.37 12.12 12.12
C PHE A 655 6.63 13.60 12.33
N GLY A 656 7.78 14.08 11.91
CA GLY A 656 8.09 15.51 11.91
C GLY A 656 7.18 16.26 10.93
N LYS A 657 7.33 17.59 10.88
CA LYS A 657 6.60 18.47 9.95
C LYS A 657 6.56 17.89 8.53
N GLN A 658 5.39 17.91 7.91
CA GLN A 658 5.16 17.48 6.53
C GLN A 658 4.62 18.63 5.70
N TYR A 659 5.22 18.89 4.54
CA TYR A 659 4.63 19.84 3.59
C TYR A 659 3.40 19.23 2.93
N ALA A 660 2.35 20.05 2.78
CA ALA A 660 1.05 19.65 2.29
C ALA A 660 0.81 20.01 0.81
N ASN A 661 1.75 20.73 0.18
CA ASN A 661 1.72 21.10 -1.23
C ASN A 661 3.13 21.14 -1.84
N LEU A 662 3.20 21.11 -3.18
CA LEU A 662 4.47 21.05 -3.91
C LEU A 662 5.33 22.31 -3.74
N SER A 663 4.72 23.49 -3.63
CA SER A 663 5.42 24.76 -3.38
C SER A 663 6.01 24.89 -1.97
N ASN A 664 5.73 23.94 -1.07
CA ASN A 664 6.15 23.96 0.34
C ASN A 664 5.66 25.17 1.15
N THR A 665 4.58 25.78 0.73
CA THR A 665 4.00 26.96 1.40
C THR A 665 3.00 26.59 2.49
N LEU A 666 2.40 25.40 2.41
CA LEU A 666 1.53 24.84 3.42
C LEU A 666 2.13 23.56 4.01
N SER A 667 1.84 23.31 5.27
CA SER A 667 2.36 22.12 5.98
C SER A 667 1.41 21.66 7.07
N PHE A 668 1.59 20.44 7.54
CA PHE A 668 0.99 19.95 8.78
C PHE A 668 2.05 19.89 9.89
N GLU A 669 1.60 20.12 11.13
CA GLU A 669 2.45 20.02 12.31
C GLU A 669 2.91 18.57 12.54
N PRO A 670 3.98 18.38 13.32
CA PRO A 670 4.40 17.04 13.72
C PRO A 670 3.31 16.29 14.47
N HIS A 671 3.23 14.97 14.25
CA HIS A 671 2.25 14.13 14.93
C HIS A 671 2.81 12.77 15.33
N TRP A 672 2.12 12.11 16.25
CA TRP A 672 2.38 10.75 16.66
C TRP A 672 1.31 9.79 16.15
N GLU A 673 1.70 8.63 15.72
CA GLU A 673 0.81 7.48 15.59
C GLU A 673 1.11 6.54 16.75
N THR A 674 0.12 6.25 17.59
CA THR A 674 0.32 5.48 18.81
C THR A 674 -0.59 4.26 18.87
N PHE A 675 -0.01 3.15 19.32
CA PHE A 675 -0.71 1.88 19.44
C PHE A 675 -0.38 1.21 20.77
N ALA A 676 -1.31 0.43 21.28
CA ALA A 676 -1.08 -0.48 22.38
C ALA A 676 -1.66 -1.85 22.07
N ARG A 677 -1.02 -2.89 22.54
CA ARG A 677 -1.53 -4.25 22.48
C ARG A 677 -1.31 -4.95 23.81
N LEU A 678 -2.39 -5.40 24.41
CA LEU A 678 -2.36 -6.26 25.59
C LEU A 678 -2.89 -7.64 25.22
N GLY A 679 -2.06 -8.65 25.29
CA GLY A 679 -2.43 -10.04 25.04
C GLY A 679 -2.29 -10.89 26.30
N TYR A 680 -3.16 -11.87 26.47
CA TYR A 680 -3.09 -12.86 27.52
C TYR A 680 -3.25 -14.28 26.98
N LYS A 681 -2.31 -15.12 27.29
CA LYS A 681 -2.37 -16.55 26.96
C LYS A 681 -3.11 -17.28 28.06
N ILE A 682 -4.38 -17.60 27.81
CA ILE A 682 -5.25 -18.30 28.77
C ILE A 682 -4.72 -19.72 29.02
N ASN A 683 -4.39 -20.43 27.95
CA ASN A 683 -3.75 -21.75 28.01
C ASN A 683 -2.97 -22.04 26.70
N LYS A 684 -2.57 -23.28 26.45
CA LYS A 684 -1.82 -23.64 25.22
C LYS A 684 -2.61 -23.42 23.93
N ASN A 685 -3.94 -23.43 24.01
CA ASN A 685 -4.84 -23.41 22.86
C ASN A 685 -5.58 -22.09 22.69
N PHE A 686 -5.78 -21.33 23.77
CA PHE A 686 -6.61 -20.12 23.78
C PHE A 686 -5.81 -18.87 24.18
N ASN A 687 -6.03 -17.80 23.50
CA ASN A 687 -5.53 -16.46 23.84
C ASN A 687 -6.62 -15.40 23.65
N ALA A 688 -6.50 -14.30 24.36
CA ALA A 688 -7.31 -13.12 24.19
C ALA A 688 -6.40 -11.88 24.09
N TYR A 689 -6.86 -10.84 23.40
CA TYR A 689 -6.09 -9.61 23.28
C TYR A 689 -7.00 -8.39 23.11
N VAL A 690 -6.44 -7.24 23.47
CA VAL A 690 -6.97 -5.92 23.18
C VAL A 690 -5.92 -5.14 22.43
N ASN A 691 -6.31 -4.55 21.31
CA ASN A 691 -5.49 -3.62 20.54
C ASN A 691 -6.09 -2.22 20.65
N VAL A 692 -5.25 -1.21 20.74
CA VAL A 692 -5.65 0.19 20.68
C VAL A 692 -4.90 0.86 19.54
N VAL A 693 -5.63 1.55 18.68
CA VAL A 693 -5.09 2.43 17.64
C VAL A 693 -5.35 3.87 18.06
N ASN A 694 -4.36 4.73 17.88
CA ASN A 694 -4.37 6.12 18.35
C ASN A 694 -4.60 6.22 19.87
N LEU A 695 -3.71 5.59 20.62
CA LEU A 695 -3.78 5.52 22.10
C LEU A 695 -3.88 6.90 22.77
N LEU A 696 -3.20 7.91 22.22
CA LEU A 696 -3.22 9.27 22.72
C LEU A 696 -4.42 10.10 22.23
N ASN A 697 -5.31 9.50 21.45
CA ASN A 697 -6.48 10.15 20.85
C ASN A 697 -6.15 11.49 20.16
N GLN A 698 -5.04 11.52 19.44
CA GLN A 698 -4.64 12.69 18.67
C GLN A 698 -5.64 12.93 17.54
N ARG A 699 -6.05 14.18 17.37
CA ARG A 699 -6.88 14.64 16.26
C ARG A 699 -6.05 15.51 15.34
N GLY A 700 -6.34 15.48 14.05
CA GLY A 700 -5.61 16.29 13.09
C GLY A 700 -5.81 15.80 11.65
N ALA A 701 -5.17 16.52 10.73
CA ALA A 701 -5.11 16.15 9.32
C ALA A 701 -3.66 15.89 8.90
N LYS A 702 -3.50 15.19 7.78
CA LYS A 702 -2.20 14.84 7.18
C LYS A 702 -2.31 14.70 5.67
N GLY A 703 -1.19 14.48 5.01
CA GLY A 703 -1.14 14.26 3.56
C GLY A 703 -1.01 15.56 2.78
N SER A 704 -1.75 15.69 1.68
CA SER A 704 -1.73 16.88 0.81
C SER A 704 -3.04 17.65 0.89
N ILE A 705 -2.96 18.96 0.63
CA ILE A 705 -4.11 19.85 0.51
C ILE A 705 -4.34 20.11 -0.98
N SER A 706 -5.42 19.55 -1.51
CA SER A 706 -5.76 19.66 -2.93
C SER A 706 -5.91 21.13 -3.39
N GLY A 707 -5.42 21.42 -4.59
CA GLY A 707 -5.60 22.73 -5.23
C GLY A 707 -4.67 23.82 -4.70
N THR A 708 -3.63 23.49 -3.94
CA THR A 708 -2.74 24.48 -3.33
C THR A 708 -1.29 24.42 -3.86
N ASP A 709 -1.01 23.54 -4.80
CA ASP A 709 0.35 23.26 -5.27
C ASP A 709 1.08 24.47 -5.89
N LEU A 710 0.33 25.37 -6.54
CA LEU A 710 0.86 26.55 -7.19
C LEU A 710 0.89 27.81 -6.31
N MET A 711 0.50 27.70 -5.05
CA MET A 711 0.40 28.88 -4.17
C MET A 711 1.78 29.41 -3.79
N THR A 712 1.93 30.73 -3.90
CA THR A 712 3.01 31.47 -3.25
C THR A 712 2.80 31.54 -1.74
N SER A 713 3.80 31.98 -1.00
CA SER A 713 3.70 32.15 0.45
C SER A 713 2.62 33.16 0.86
N GLU A 714 2.39 34.21 0.07
CA GLU A 714 1.33 35.20 0.34
C GLU A 714 -0.06 34.62 0.07
N GLU A 715 -0.23 33.89 -1.04
CA GLU A 715 -1.49 33.22 -1.37
C GLU A 715 -1.83 32.14 -0.32
N ALA A 716 -0.83 31.44 0.20
CA ALA A 716 -1.00 30.44 1.25
C ALA A 716 -1.56 31.02 2.56
N LYS A 717 -1.20 32.26 2.92
CA LYS A 717 -1.72 32.96 4.11
C LYS A 717 -3.24 33.16 4.03
N THR A 718 -3.80 33.27 2.83
CA THR A 718 -5.25 33.41 2.62
C THR A 718 -6.02 32.16 3.07
N LYS A 719 -5.33 31.03 3.26
CA LYS A 719 -5.92 29.77 3.73
C LYS A 719 -6.01 29.69 5.25
N TYR A 720 -5.29 30.57 5.97
CA TYR A 720 -5.35 30.57 7.43
C TYR A 720 -6.73 31.03 7.93
N GLY A 721 -7.30 30.28 8.85
CA GLY A 721 -8.66 30.50 9.37
C GLY A 721 -9.77 30.03 8.43
N THR A 722 -9.45 29.43 7.25
CA THR A 722 -10.45 28.93 6.32
C THR A 722 -10.70 27.42 6.48
N VAL A 723 -11.86 26.98 6.01
CA VAL A 723 -12.21 25.56 6.00
C VAL A 723 -11.55 24.89 4.80
N MET A 724 -10.91 23.78 5.07
CA MET A 724 -10.30 22.88 4.08
C MET A 724 -10.77 21.47 4.32
N SER A 725 -10.53 20.55 3.39
CA SER A 725 -10.76 19.13 3.57
C SER A 725 -9.52 18.32 3.22
N GLY A 726 -9.29 17.25 3.93
CA GLY A 726 -8.16 16.37 3.69
C GLY A 726 -8.20 15.11 4.55
N THR A 727 -7.15 14.31 4.42
CA THR A 727 -7.00 13.06 5.18
C THR A 727 -6.81 13.39 6.67
N TYR A 728 -7.55 12.70 7.52
CA TYR A 728 -7.45 12.87 8.96
C TYR A 728 -6.69 11.74 9.65
N ILE A 729 -6.28 11.96 10.89
CA ILE A 729 -5.74 10.93 11.77
C ILE A 729 -6.92 10.10 12.30
N ARG A 730 -6.87 8.78 12.14
CA ARG A 730 -7.91 7.86 12.61
C ARG A 730 -8.18 8.08 14.11
N PRO A 731 -9.45 8.18 14.56
CA PRO A 731 -9.77 8.38 15.96
C PRO A 731 -9.37 7.18 16.83
N PHE A 732 -9.30 7.39 18.13
CA PHE A 732 -9.08 6.33 19.13
C PHE A 732 -9.97 5.13 18.85
N THR A 733 -9.35 3.96 18.68
CA THR A 733 -10.06 2.71 18.36
C THR A 733 -9.59 1.60 19.27
N VAL A 734 -10.53 0.94 19.94
CA VAL A 734 -10.26 -0.27 20.75
C VAL A 734 -10.80 -1.47 20.00
N GLU A 735 -9.92 -2.41 19.71
CA GLU A 735 -10.25 -3.72 19.12
C GLU A 735 -9.94 -4.81 20.15
N PHE A 736 -10.81 -5.76 20.30
CA PHE A 736 -10.63 -6.94 21.15
C PHE A 736 -10.81 -8.20 20.33
N GLY A 737 -10.09 -9.23 20.70
CA GLY A 737 -10.15 -10.49 19.97
C GLY A 737 -9.74 -11.71 20.79
N VAL A 738 -10.13 -12.84 20.25
CA VAL A 738 -9.80 -14.17 20.80
C VAL A 738 -9.19 -15.04 19.71
N GLY A 739 -8.20 -15.82 20.08
CA GLY A 739 -7.51 -16.74 19.18
C GLY A 739 -7.53 -18.16 19.72
N ILE A 740 -7.65 -19.10 18.78
CA ILE A 740 -7.69 -20.55 19.01
C ILE A 740 -6.61 -21.21 18.18
N ASN A 741 -5.89 -22.18 18.74
CA ASN A 741 -4.85 -22.93 18.03
C ASN A 741 -4.76 -24.36 18.61
N PHE A 742 -5.14 -25.37 17.82
CA PHE A 742 -5.09 -26.80 18.17
C PHE A 742 -4.09 -27.56 17.29
#